data_aaddaef56ff3130b505cf7f4543f5844
#
_entry.id   aaddaef56ff3130b505cf7f4543f5844
#
_cell.length_a   1.000
_cell.length_b   1.000
_cell.length_c   1.000
_cell.angle_alpha   90.00
_cell.angle_beta   90.00
_cell.angle_gamma   90.00
#
_symmetry.space_group_name_H-M   'P 1'
#
loop_
_entity.id
_entity.type
_entity.pdbx_description
1 polymer ?
#
loop_
_entity_poly.entity_id
_entity_poly.type
_entity_poly.pdbx_seq_one_letter_code
_entity_poly.pdbx_strand_id
1 'polypeptide(L)'
;MSNVAFPAATIVGYPRVGRFRELKKAQEAFWKGKATLQELQDTAADVQRTYFERVTAAGLKADDYSIPATFSYYDQVLDVVRLFTLVPERLAEAKDARGLLDLPGYFALARGTETLPPLEMTKWFDTNYHYLVPEIGAGTEIKLNLEAIDEQLEVAKQAGVKVRPQIVGPLTLLLGAKAEQGSAEDFAPIDRLDEFVAAYAQVLEQLAERGVEWVQLDEPGLTVDRADNAKVAELAERTYRALAAGEKRPQILVTSPYGSLRENLPALLGTGIEALHLDLVHGVYSKAELESVSAAGVHLVAGVVNGRNVWRADVRAALKTLEALPGASEGAVSVASSTSLQHVPHDLALEDPAEVPVDGLAFADQKVAEIALLARGLAEGEAAVEPELKAADEALARFAADPRKHNDEIRARAAAVTAEDFDRPTIDVRRAAQADLNLPKLPTTTIGSFPQTAEIRRRRAEARAGKISAEELNGFLRDEIASVIKLQEELGLDVLVHGEAERNDMVQYFAENFDGFATTRHGWVQSYGSRCTRPSILFGDVKRHGEGLRGEAFTVPWSSHAQSLSDKPVKGMLTGPVTILAWSFVRDDQPRRETANQVALALADEIADLEEAGIRIIQVDEPALRELLPLRRDEQPQYLDWSVNSFRLATSGVKDSTQIHTHLCYSEFNEIIDSINALNADVTSIEAARSHMELLADIPETFVSGLGPGVWDIHSPRVPSQEEIESLLKAAIGYGTIADLWVNPDCGLKTRDYEETKQSLRHLVDATKAIRASL
;
A
#
# COMPACT_ATOMS: atom_id res chain seq x y z
N MET A 1 -18.50 20.12 31.31
CA MET A 1 -17.87 18.90 30.74
C MET A 1 -17.23 18.14 31.88
N SER A 2 -17.46 16.84 32.03
CA SER A 2 -16.66 15.99 32.89
C SER A 2 -15.24 15.94 32.31
N ASN A 3 -14.25 16.35 33.07
CA ASN A 3 -12.85 16.31 32.62
C ASN A 3 -12.34 14.87 32.88
N VAL A 4 -12.62 13.96 31.95
CA VAL A 4 -12.15 12.58 32.03
C VAL A 4 -10.72 12.53 31.54
N ALA A 5 -9.80 12.06 32.37
CA ALA A 5 -8.39 11.94 32.01
C ALA A 5 -8.22 11.03 30.80
N PHE A 6 -7.26 11.34 29.93
CA PHE A 6 -6.89 10.46 28.83
C PHE A 6 -6.16 9.22 29.38
N PRO A 7 -6.37 8.02 28.82
CA PRO A 7 -5.76 6.77 29.32
C PRO A 7 -4.23 6.77 29.17
N ALA A 8 -3.53 6.10 30.10
CA ALA A 8 -2.06 6.01 30.06
C ALA A 8 -1.51 5.20 28.88
N ALA A 9 -2.28 4.24 28.37
CA ALA A 9 -1.95 3.41 27.21
C ALA A 9 -3.07 3.43 26.19
N THR A 10 -2.74 3.48 24.91
CA THR A 10 -3.74 3.40 23.84
C THR A 10 -3.13 2.94 22.53
N ILE A 11 -3.99 2.65 21.54
CA ILE A 11 -3.63 2.44 20.13
C ILE A 11 -4.40 3.44 19.27
N VAL A 12 -3.89 3.77 18.08
CA VAL A 12 -4.59 4.66 17.15
C VAL A 12 -5.35 3.90 16.05
N GLY A 13 -5.49 2.60 16.19
CA GLY A 13 -6.25 1.71 15.33
C GLY A 13 -5.75 0.27 15.40
N TYR A 14 -6.54 -0.68 14.87
CA TYR A 14 -6.26 -2.12 14.95
C TYR A 14 -6.70 -2.82 13.67
N PRO A 15 -6.14 -4.02 13.31
CA PRO A 15 -6.59 -4.80 12.15
C PRO A 15 -8.08 -5.17 12.22
N ARG A 16 -8.80 -5.08 11.09
CA ARG A 16 -10.27 -5.15 11.03
C ARG A 16 -10.82 -6.39 10.34
N VAL A 17 -9.98 -7.11 9.59
CA VAL A 17 -10.46 -8.23 8.73
C VAL A 17 -10.68 -9.54 9.49
N GLY A 18 -10.27 -9.61 10.75
CA GLY A 18 -10.25 -10.83 11.56
C GLY A 18 -8.99 -11.67 11.35
N ARG A 19 -8.57 -12.44 12.36
CA ARG A 19 -7.32 -13.23 12.37
C ARG A 19 -7.22 -14.23 11.23
N PHE A 20 -8.36 -14.78 10.78
CA PHE A 20 -8.47 -15.73 9.67
C PHE A 20 -9.26 -15.15 8.50
N ARG A 21 -9.33 -13.81 8.42
CA ARG A 21 -10.05 -13.05 7.38
C ARG A 21 -11.57 -13.36 7.41
N GLU A 22 -12.16 -13.40 8.59
CA GLU A 22 -13.58 -13.69 8.80
C GLU A 22 -14.44 -12.66 8.09
N LEU A 23 -14.16 -11.37 8.28
CA LEU A 23 -14.89 -10.27 7.62
C LEU A 23 -14.81 -10.38 6.10
N LYS A 24 -13.60 -10.62 5.53
CA LYS A 24 -13.42 -10.85 4.10
C LYS A 24 -14.34 -11.95 3.55
N LYS A 25 -14.37 -13.08 4.24
CA LYS A 25 -15.19 -14.24 3.81
C LYS A 25 -16.68 -13.91 3.86
N ALA A 26 -17.13 -13.22 4.91
CA ALA A 26 -18.52 -12.81 5.05
C ALA A 26 -18.94 -11.79 3.99
N GLN A 27 -18.12 -10.79 3.72
CA GLN A 27 -18.33 -9.80 2.66
C GLN A 27 -18.45 -10.46 1.29
N GLU A 28 -17.50 -11.31 0.93
CA GLU A 28 -17.52 -12.00 -0.37
C GLU A 28 -18.69 -12.96 -0.51
N ALA A 29 -19.16 -13.59 0.58
CA ALA A 29 -20.36 -14.41 0.59
C ALA A 29 -21.62 -13.55 0.38
N PHE A 30 -21.72 -12.41 1.05
CA PHE A 30 -22.81 -11.44 0.88
C PHE A 30 -22.85 -10.91 -0.54
N TRP A 31 -21.76 -10.45 -1.11
CA TRP A 31 -21.71 -9.93 -2.48
C TRP A 31 -22.06 -10.97 -3.57
N LYS A 32 -21.82 -12.24 -3.26
CA LYS A 32 -22.22 -13.38 -4.15
C LYS A 32 -23.63 -13.87 -3.89
N GLY A 33 -24.42 -13.19 -3.02
CA GLY A 33 -25.76 -13.62 -2.64
C GLY A 33 -25.83 -14.95 -1.86
N LYS A 34 -24.71 -15.36 -1.24
CA LYS A 34 -24.60 -16.61 -0.45
C LYS A 34 -24.78 -16.39 1.05
N ALA A 35 -24.80 -15.15 1.48
CA ALA A 35 -25.08 -14.75 2.85
C ALA A 35 -26.03 -13.55 2.85
N THR A 36 -26.83 -13.44 3.90
CA THR A 36 -27.71 -12.29 4.14
C THR A 36 -26.93 -11.11 4.72
N LEU A 37 -27.55 -9.92 4.68
CA LEU A 37 -26.98 -8.73 5.35
C LEU A 37 -26.82 -8.95 6.84
N GLN A 38 -27.76 -9.62 7.50
CA GLN A 38 -27.70 -9.93 8.94
C GLN A 38 -26.51 -10.83 9.27
N GLU A 39 -26.25 -11.88 8.50
CA GLU A 39 -25.09 -12.78 8.69
C GLU A 39 -23.76 -12.03 8.54
N LEU A 40 -23.69 -11.06 7.63
CA LEU A 40 -22.54 -10.17 7.50
C LEU A 40 -22.36 -9.30 8.75
N GLN A 41 -23.45 -8.66 9.22
CA GLN A 41 -23.44 -7.80 10.41
C GLN A 41 -23.10 -8.60 11.68
N ASP A 42 -23.63 -9.82 11.83
CA ASP A 42 -23.30 -10.71 12.94
C ASP A 42 -21.80 -11.05 12.96
N THR A 43 -21.23 -11.37 11.79
CA THR A 43 -19.78 -11.62 11.65
C THR A 43 -18.96 -10.37 11.99
N ALA A 44 -19.41 -9.20 11.56
CA ALA A 44 -18.76 -7.92 11.85
C ALA A 44 -18.76 -7.62 13.36
N ALA A 45 -19.88 -7.91 14.05
CA ALA A 45 -19.97 -7.78 15.51
C ALA A 45 -19.04 -8.77 16.23
N ASP A 46 -18.92 -10.02 15.73
CA ASP A 46 -18.02 -11.03 16.30
C ASP A 46 -16.54 -10.62 16.16
N VAL A 47 -16.16 -10.07 15.01
CA VAL A 47 -14.80 -9.53 14.80
C VAL A 47 -14.49 -8.40 15.76
N GLN A 48 -15.45 -7.49 16.02
CA GLN A 48 -15.29 -6.39 16.96
C GLN A 48 -15.20 -6.90 18.42
N ARG A 49 -16.04 -7.86 18.83
CA ARG A 49 -15.95 -8.48 20.16
C ARG A 49 -14.60 -9.15 20.38
N THR A 50 -14.13 -9.91 19.40
CA THR A 50 -12.80 -10.54 19.42
C THR A 50 -11.69 -9.50 19.55
N TYR A 51 -11.79 -8.38 18.85
CA TYR A 51 -10.85 -7.27 18.98
C TYR A 51 -10.79 -6.75 20.42
N PHE A 52 -11.94 -6.44 21.02
CA PHE A 52 -12.00 -5.94 22.41
C PHE A 52 -11.41 -6.93 23.41
N GLU A 53 -11.74 -8.22 23.31
CA GLU A 53 -11.17 -9.28 24.14
C GLU A 53 -9.65 -9.34 24.04
N ARG A 54 -9.10 -9.27 22.83
CA ARG A 54 -7.66 -9.41 22.60
C ARG A 54 -6.86 -8.22 23.11
N VAL A 55 -7.29 -7.00 22.82
CA VAL A 55 -6.56 -5.80 23.27
C VAL A 55 -6.65 -5.64 24.79
N THR A 56 -7.76 -6.06 25.39
CA THR A 56 -7.91 -6.09 26.86
C THR A 56 -7.00 -7.16 27.47
N ALA A 57 -6.93 -8.35 26.88
CA ALA A 57 -6.03 -9.40 27.32
C ALA A 57 -4.55 -9.00 27.16
N ALA A 58 -4.23 -8.16 26.18
CA ALA A 58 -2.89 -7.61 25.96
C ALA A 58 -2.53 -6.43 26.89
N GLY A 59 -3.48 -5.94 27.72
CA GLY A 59 -3.23 -4.98 28.78
C GLY A 59 -3.87 -3.61 28.66
N LEU A 60 -4.68 -3.34 27.61
CA LEU A 60 -5.50 -2.13 27.57
C LEU A 60 -6.71 -2.27 28.50
N LYS A 61 -7.15 -1.16 29.07
CA LYS A 61 -8.29 -1.17 30.00
C LYS A 61 -9.62 -1.03 29.25
N ALA A 62 -10.62 -1.76 29.73
CA ALA A 62 -11.96 -1.75 29.14
C ALA A 62 -12.79 -0.52 29.52
N ASP A 63 -12.41 0.23 30.56
CA ASP A 63 -13.26 1.23 31.23
C ASP A 63 -12.72 2.67 31.18
N ASP A 64 -11.61 2.93 30.45
CA ASP A 64 -10.91 4.23 30.44
C ASP A 64 -10.73 4.88 29.04
N TYR A 65 -11.44 4.40 28.03
CA TYR A 65 -11.30 4.87 26.63
C TYR A 65 -9.94 4.57 25.96
N SER A 66 -9.15 3.65 26.49
CA SER A 66 -7.90 3.16 25.84
C SER A 66 -8.13 2.60 24.45
N ILE A 67 -9.33 2.10 24.19
CA ILE A 67 -9.68 1.32 23.02
C ILE A 67 -10.47 2.18 22.03
N PRO A 68 -9.97 2.43 20.80
CA PRO A 68 -10.75 3.10 19.76
C PRO A 68 -11.79 2.18 19.13
N ALA A 69 -12.95 2.72 18.73
CA ALA A 69 -13.89 2.05 17.85
C ALA A 69 -13.40 2.23 16.40
N THR A 70 -12.60 1.26 15.91
CA THR A 70 -11.84 1.35 14.65
C THR A 70 -12.42 0.48 13.55
N PHE A 71 -13.59 -0.13 13.74
CA PHE A 71 -14.15 -1.04 12.75
C PHE A 71 -14.60 -0.31 11.48
N SER A 72 -14.39 -0.93 10.33
CA SER A 72 -14.88 -0.50 9.03
C SER A 72 -15.22 -1.72 8.17
N TYR A 73 -16.28 -1.64 7.40
CA TYR A 73 -16.59 -2.67 6.41
C TYR A 73 -15.69 -2.60 5.18
N TYR A 74 -15.19 -1.43 4.80
CA TYR A 74 -14.38 -1.28 3.58
C TYR A 74 -13.16 -0.38 3.80
N ASP A 75 -13.35 0.91 4.06
CA ASP A 75 -12.31 1.86 4.42
C ASP A 75 -12.86 3.01 5.29
N GLN A 76 -11.98 3.62 6.09
CA GLN A 76 -12.35 4.66 7.05
C GLN A 76 -12.81 5.98 6.40
N VAL A 77 -12.41 6.27 5.16
CA VAL A 77 -12.86 7.47 4.44
C VAL A 77 -14.28 7.24 3.93
N LEU A 78 -14.55 6.05 3.38
CA LEU A 78 -15.90 5.68 2.94
C LEU A 78 -16.87 5.62 4.14
N ASP A 79 -16.39 5.30 5.35
CA ASP A 79 -17.20 5.37 6.56
C ASP A 79 -17.65 6.81 6.85
N VAL A 80 -16.79 7.81 6.60
CA VAL A 80 -17.17 9.25 6.71
C VAL A 80 -18.09 9.67 5.57
N VAL A 81 -17.90 9.13 4.36
CA VAL A 81 -18.85 9.30 3.25
C VAL A 81 -20.25 8.81 3.66
N ARG A 82 -20.32 7.63 4.34
CA ARG A 82 -21.58 7.12 4.91
C ARG A 82 -22.11 8.00 6.03
N LEU A 83 -21.26 8.44 6.94
CA LEU A 83 -21.62 9.29 8.08
C LEU A 83 -22.33 10.58 7.66
N PHE A 84 -21.89 11.19 6.56
CA PHE A 84 -22.45 12.44 6.04
C PHE A 84 -23.29 12.23 4.76
N THR A 85 -23.49 10.98 4.33
CA THR A 85 -24.21 10.65 3.09
C THR A 85 -23.69 11.42 1.87
N LEU A 86 -22.35 11.49 1.72
CA LEU A 86 -21.70 12.21 0.62
C LEU A 86 -21.77 11.38 -0.67
N VAL A 87 -22.89 11.40 -1.32
CA VAL A 87 -23.13 10.62 -2.56
C VAL A 87 -23.18 11.59 -3.73
N PRO A 88 -22.24 11.50 -4.70
CA PRO A 88 -22.24 12.36 -5.87
C PRO A 88 -23.48 12.13 -6.72
N GLU A 89 -23.91 13.14 -7.49
CA GLU A 89 -25.16 13.10 -8.28
C GLU A 89 -25.20 11.89 -9.22
N ARG A 90 -24.07 11.56 -9.86
CA ARG A 90 -23.95 10.39 -10.76
C ARG A 90 -24.21 9.03 -10.08
N LEU A 91 -24.18 8.97 -8.75
CA LEU A 91 -24.37 7.77 -7.92
C LEU A 91 -25.58 7.88 -6.99
N ALA A 92 -26.50 8.82 -7.25
CA ALA A 92 -27.65 9.12 -6.38
C ALA A 92 -28.53 7.87 -6.08
N GLU A 93 -28.58 6.90 -6.98
CA GLU A 93 -29.29 5.62 -6.80
C GLU A 93 -28.73 4.74 -5.67
N ALA A 94 -27.53 5.03 -5.16
CA ALA A 94 -26.96 4.33 -4.01
C ALA A 94 -27.62 4.71 -2.67
N LYS A 95 -28.42 5.78 -2.64
CA LYS A 95 -29.18 6.20 -1.44
C LYS A 95 -30.41 5.33 -1.24
N ASP A 96 -30.73 5.03 0.00
CA ASP A 96 -31.97 4.33 0.37
C ASP A 96 -33.23 5.22 0.25
N ALA A 97 -34.40 4.68 0.55
CA ALA A 97 -35.67 5.41 0.48
C ALA A 97 -35.76 6.62 1.45
N ARG A 98 -34.89 6.68 2.47
CA ARG A 98 -34.77 7.81 3.40
C ARG A 98 -33.81 8.89 2.87
N GLY A 99 -33.14 8.62 1.76
CA GLY A 99 -32.09 9.45 1.19
C GLY A 99 -30.79 9.38 2.01
N LEU A 100 -30.53 8.25 2.67
CA LEU A 100 -29.31 7.97 3.42
C LEU A 100 -28.47 6.91 2.69
N LEU A 101 -27.17 6.88 2.95
CA LEU A 101 -26.30 5.83 2.46
C LEU A 101 -26.32 4.64 3.45
N ASP A 102 -27.11 3.64 3.14
CA ASP A 102 -27.16 2.38 3.89
C ASP A 102 -25.96 1.47 3.55
N LEU A 103 -25.86 0.28 4.18
CA LEU A 103 -24.74 -0.63 3.93
C LEU A 103 -24.72 -1.23 2.51
N PRO A 104 -25.84 -1.60 1.87
CA PRO A 104 -25.86 -1.96 0.45
C PRO A 104 -25.37 -0.84 -0.47
N GLY A 105 -25.85 0.39 -0.28
CA GLY A 105 -25.38 1.56 -1.02
C GLY A 105 -23.91 1.88 -0.82
N TYR A 106 -23.41 1.74 0.40
CA TYR A 106 -22.01 1.84 0.75
C TYR A 106 -21.13 0.87 -0.09
N PHE A 107 -21.55 -0.39 -0.24
CA PHE A 107 -20.87 -1.34 -1.11
C PHE A 107 -21.03 -1.02 -2.60
N ALA A 108 -22.15 -0.41 -3.00
CA ALA A 108 -22.32 0.05 -4.38
C ALA A 108 -21.31 1.16 -4.74
N LEU A 109 -21.08 2.13 -3.84
CA LEU A 109 -20.02 3.13 -4.01
C LEU A 109 -18.62 2.50 -4.10
N ALA A 110 -18.37 1.46 -3.30
CA ALA A 110 -17.08 0.82 -3.23
C ALA A 110 -16.73 -0.03 -4.45
N ARG A 111 -17.71 -0.75 -5.02
CA ARG A 111 -17.47 -1.83 -5.98
C ARG A 111 -18.16 -1.61 -7.32
N GLY A 112 -19.04 -0.62 -7.37
CA GLY A 112 -19.98 -0.46 -8.46
C GLY A 112 -21.07 -1.54 -8.47
N THR A 113 -22.01 -1.37 -9.38
CA THR A 113 -23.06 -2.33 -9.74
C THR A 113 -23.10 -2.47 -11.27
N GLU A 114 -24.07 -3.20 -11.81
CA GLU A 114 -24.26 -3.26 -13.27
C GLU A 114 -24.56 -1.88 -13.89
N THR A 115 -25.14 -0.96 -13.11
CA THR A 115 -25.57 0.37 -13.58
C THR A 115 -24.73 1.52 -13.01
N LEU A 116 -24.08 1.33 -11.86
CA LEU A 116 -23.31 2.37 -11.18
C LEU A 116 -21.81 2.04 -11.20
N PRO A 117 -20.95 2.92 -11.74
CA PRO A 117 -19.51 2.78 -11.60
C PRO A 117 -19.07 3.04 -10.14
N PRO A 118 -17.98 2.41 -9.64
CA PRO A 118 -17.47 2.68 -8.30
C PRO A 118 -16.84 4.08 -8.20
N LEU A 119 -16.58 4.50 -6.96
CA LEU A 119 -15.65 5.61 -6.69
C LEU A 119 -14.22 5.22 -7.08
N GLU A 120 -13.40 6.21 -7.38
CA GLU A 120 -11.97 6.01 -7.60
C GLU A 120 -11.30 5.53 -6.32
N MET A 121 -10.29 4.69 -6.46
CA MET A 121 -9.49 4.21 -5.35
C MET A 121 -8.05 4.71 -5.47
N THR A 122 -7.49 5.21 -4.36
CA THR A 122 -6.09 5.64 -4.30
C THR A 122 -5.44 5.20 -2.99
N LYS A 123 -4.13 5.38 -2.89
CA LYS A 123 -3.37 5.02 -1.69
C LYS A 123 -3.68 5.92 -0.51
N TRP A 124 -3.69 5.31 0.67
CA TRP A 124 -3.73 6.01 1.95
C TRP A 124 -2.31 6.44 2.32
N PHE A 125 -1.95 7.65 1.90
CA PHE A 125 -0.61 8.23 2.05
C PHE A 125 0.49 7.35 1.43
N ASP A 126 1.61 7.15 2.11
CA ASP A 126 2.72 6.30 1.69
C ASP A 126 2.60 4.85 2.19
N THR A 127 1.39 4.38 2.48
CA THR A 127 1.10 3.02 2.95
C THR A 127 0.64 2.10 1.82
N ASN A 128 0.56 0.79 2.08
CA ASN A 128 -0.04 -0.19 1.16
C ASN A 128 -1.56 -0.34 1.33
N TYR A 129 -2.18 0.50 2.16
CA TYR A 129 -3.61 0.58 2.31
C TYR A 129 -4.20 1.58 1.31
N HIS A 130 -5.40 1.31 0.80
CA HIS A 130 -6.10 2.14 -0.18
C HIS A 130 -7.46 2.56 0.34
N TYR A 131 -7.91 3.74 -0.06
CA TYR A 131 -9.23 4.26 0.25
C TYR A 131 -9.97 4.70 -1.01
N LEU A 132 -11.30 4.81 -0.90
CA LEU A 132 -12.14 5.34 -1.95
C LEU A 132 -12.22 6.85 -1.87
N VAL A 133 -11.90 7.51 -2.98
CA VAL A 133 -11.82 8.97 -3.06
C VAL A 133 -13.22 9.57 -3.09
N PRO A 134 -13.62 10.38 -2.08
CA PRO A 134 -14.90 11.07 -2.11
C PRO A 134 -14.96 12.07 -3.26
N GLU A 135 -16.08 12.12 -3.95
CA GLU A 135 -16.38 13.15 -4.94
C GLU A 135 -17.33 14.18 -4.30
N ILE A 136 -16.87 15.41 -4.15
CA ILE A 136 -17.60 16.49 -3.48
C ILE A 136 -17.73 17.67 -4.41
N GLY A 137 -18.94 18.07 -4.72
CA GLY A 137 -19.29 19.27 -5.49
C GLY A 137 -19.81 20.39 -4.61
N ALA A 138 -19.95 21.59 -5.17
CA ALA A 138 -20.55 22.72 -4.49
C ALA A 138 -21.97 22.46 -3.98
N GLY A 139 -22.71 21.59 -4.66
CA GLY A 139 -24.09 21.22 -4.33
C GLY A 139 -24.26 19.89 -3.58
N THR A 140 -23.17 19.18 -3.27
CA THR A 140 -23.27 17.91 -2.55
C THR A 140 -23.94 18.09 -1.20
N GLU A 141 -25.06 17.38 -0.99
CA GLU A 141 -25.82 17.45 0.27
C GLU A 141 -25.05 16.78 1.40
N ILE A 142 -25.02 17.40 2.57
CA ILE A 142 -24.48 16.82 3.81
C ILE A 142 -25.65 16.38 4.68
N LYS A 143 -25.84 15.08 4.84
CA LYS A 143 -26.92 14.50 5.63
C LYS A 143 -26.39 13.47 6.61
N LEU A 144 -26.56 13.74 7.90
CA LEU A 144 -26.00 12.91 8.95
C LEU A 144 -26.63 11.53 9.03
N ASN A 145 -25.79 10.49 9.07
CA ASN A 145 -26.16 9.09 9.26
C ASN A 145 -25.25 8.45 10.33
N LEU A 146 -25.74 8.28 11.54
CA LEU A 146 -25.00 7.75 12.68
C LEU A 146 -25.12 6.23 12.85
N GLU A 147 -25.85 5.53 11.97
CA GLU A 147 -26.14 4.09 12.12
C GLU A 147 -24.87 3.26 12.36
N ALA A 148 -23.79 3.50 11.61
CA ALA A 148 -22.55 2.74 11.73
C ALA A 148 -21.86 3.00 13.08
N ILE A 149 -21.91 4.22 13.60
CA ILE A 149 -21.36 4.57 14.91
C ILE A 149 -22.22 3.95 16.02
N ASP A 150 -23.56 4.04 15.90
CA ASP A 150 -24.48 3.45 16.86
C ASP A 150 -24.31 1.92 16.97
N GLU A 151 -24.12 1.22 15.84
CA GLU A 151 -23.80 -0.21 15.77
C GLU A 151 -22.50 -0.52 16.55
N GLN A 152 -21.43 0.23 16.33
CA GLN A 152 -20.14 0.03 17.02
C GLN A 152 -20.24 0.30 18.53
N LEU A 153 -20.93 1.36 18.93
CA LEU A 153 -21.15 1.69 20.35
C LEU A 153 -21.98 0.61 21.05
N GLU A 154 -22.99 0.05 20.38
CA GLU A 154 -23.81 -1.03 20.95
C GLU A 154 -23.00 -2.32 21.13
N VAL A 155 -22.16 -2.71 20.13
CA VAL A 155 -21.27 -3.88 20.26
C VAL A 155 -20.28 -3.68 21.42
N ALA A 156 -19.70 -2.50 21.58
CA ALA A 156 -18.77 -2.17 22.66
C ALA A 156 -19.48 -2.22 24.04
N LYS A 157 -20.69 -1.67 24.13
CA LYS A 157 -21.52 -1.70 25.33
C LYS A 157 -21.86 -3.14 25.74
N GLN A 158 -22.24 -3.99 24.80
CA GLN A 158 -22.52 -5.41 25.06
C GLN A 158 -21.26 -6.16 25.52
N ALA A 159 -20.09 -5.77 25.03
CA ALA A 159 -18.80 -6.30 25.47
C ALA A 159 -18.32 -5.71 26.81
N GLY A 160 -19.00 -4.72 27.37
CA GLY A 160 -18.61 -4.04 28.62
C GLY A 160 -17.37 -3.13 28.43
N VAL A 161 -17.13 -2.61 27.22
CA VAL A 161 -15.97 -1.80 26.90
C VAL A 161 -16.38 -0.36 26.60
N LYS A 162 -15.70 0.61 27.21
CA LYS A 162 -15.78 2.01 26.83
C LYS A 162 -14.86 2.27 25.65
N VAL A 163 -15.42 2.72 24.55
CA VAL A 163 -14.65 3.04 23.35
C VAL A 163 -14.72 4.51 23.00
N ARG A 164 -13.69 5.03 22.36
CA ARG A 164 -13.75 6.32 21.69
C ARG A 164 -13.97 6.10 20.17
N PRO A 165 -15.02 6.69 19.58
CA PRO A 165 -15.20 6.68 18.13
C PRO A 165 -13.98 7.25 17.41
N GLN A 166 -13.56 6.58 16.33
CA GLN A 166 -12.48 7.01 15.46
C GLN A 166 -13.07 7.48 14.13
N ILE A 167 -12.80 8.71 13.74
CA ILE A 167 -13.36 9.35 12.55
C ILE A 167 -12.23 10.07 11.81
N VAL A 168 -12.14 9.92 10.49
CA VAL A 168 -11.22 10.75 9.69
C VAL A 168 -11.62 12.20 9.83
N GLY A 169 -10.65 13.06 10.14
CA GLY A 169 -10.89 14.47 10.39
C GLY A 169 -11.26 15.27 9.13
N PRO A 170 -11.89 16.44 9.30
CA PRO A 170 -12.44 17.21 8.18
C PRO A 170 -11.40 17.70 7.17
N LEU A 171 -10.18 17.99 7.62
CA LEU A 171 -9.11 18.43 6.72
C LEU A 171 -8.60 17.28 5.87
N THR A 172 -8.32 16.14 6.48
CA THR A 172 -7.90 14.93 5.75
C THR A 172 -8.95 14.48 4.75
N LEU A 173 -10.23 14.49 5.15
CA LEU A 173 -11.34 14.17 4.26
C LEU A 173 -11.35 15.07 3.02
N LEU A 174 -11.35 16.39 3.21
CA LEU A 174 -11.50 17.35 2.11
C LEU A 174 -10.24 17.49 1.25
N LEU A 175 -9.06 17.37 1.86
CA LEU A 175 -7.78 17.37 1.15
C LEU A 175 -7.53 16.06 0.36
N GLY A 176 -8.19 14.97 0.74
CA GLY A 176 -8.16 13.69 0.07
C GLY A 176 -9.33 13.45 -0.89
N ALA A 177 -10.28 14.38 -1.01
CA ALA A 177 -11.43 14.31 -1.90
C ALA A 177 -11.12 14.96 -3.27
N LYS A 178 -11.91 14.59 -4.29
CA LYS A 178 -11.90 15.23 -5.61
C LYS A 178 -13.17 16.04 -5.84
N ALA A 179 -13.07 17.06 -6.69
CA ALA A 179 -14.24 17.77 -7.17
C ALA A 179 -15.15 16.84 -7.95
N GLU A 180 -16.47 16.92 -7.72
CA GLU A 180 -17.47 16.19 -8.47
C GLU A 180 -17.44 16.57 -9.95
N GLN A 181 -17.66 15.63 -10.84
CA GLN A 181 -17.69 15.87 -12.28
C GLN A 181 -18.68 16.99 -12.62
N GLY A 182 -18.25 17.97 -13.39
CA GLY A 182 -19.04 19.15 -13.75
C GLY A 182 -18.94 20.33 -12.79
N SER A 183 -18.14 20.23 -11.74
CA SER A 183 -17.78 21.38 -10.88
C SER A 183 -17.02 22.44 -11.68
N ALA A 184 -17.03 23.71 -11.18
CA ALA A 184 -16.25 24.78 -11.76
C ALA A 184 -14.73 24.45 -11.68
N GLU A 185 -13.93 24.89 -12.65
CA GLU A 185 -12.49 24.58 -12.74
C GLU A 185 -11.70 25.06 -11.51
N ASP A 186 -12.11 26.13 -10.87
CA ASP A 186 -11.48 26.70 -9.68
C ASP A 186 -12.04 26.16 -8.36
N PHE A 187 -13.05 25.29 -8.40
CA PHE A 187 -13.62 24.68 -7.20
C PHE A 187 -12.74 23.54 -6.67
N ALA A 188 -12.48 23.57 -5.38
CA ALA A 188 -11.87 22.46 -4.65
C ALA A 188 -12.75 22.05 -3.45
N PRO A 189 -12.80 20.73 -3.08
CA PRO A 189 -13.60 20.26 -1.94
C PRO A 189 -13.31 21.03 -0.63
N ILE A 190 -12.07 21.47 -0.43
CA ILE A 190 -11.65 22.24 0.75
C ILE A 190 -12.37 23.60 0.88
N ASP A 191 -12.93 24.15 -0.20
CA ASP A 191 -13.70 25.40 -0.18
C ASP A 191 -15.00 25.28 0.63
N ARG A 192 -15.46 24.06 0.87
CA ARG A 192 -16.60 23.74 1.72
C ARG A 192 -16.27 23.48 3.18
N LEU A 193 -15.04 23.76 3.61
CA LEU A 193 -14.58 23.42 4.96
C LEU A 193 -15.51 23.92 6.08
N ASP A 194 -16.05 25.12 5.98
CA ASP A 194 -16.92 25.69 7.03
C ASP A 194 -18.22 24.89 7.19
N GLU A 195 -18.78 24.38 6.10
CA GLU A 195 -19.98 23.54 6.12
C GLU A 195 -19.66 22.18 6.79
N PHE A 196 -18.51 21.58 6.44
CA PHE A 196 -18.06 20.34 7.05
C PHE A 196 -17.72 20.51 8.53
N VAL A 197 -17.09 21.61 8.93
CA VAL A 197 -16.83 21.90 10.34
C VAL A 197 -18.15 21.97 11.13
N ALA A 198 -19.19 22.61 10.58
CA ALA A 198 -20.51 22.64 11.19
C ALA A 198 -21.14 21.23 11.29
N ALA A 199 -20.98 20.40 10.25
CA ALA A 199 -21.47 19.02 10.27
C ALA A 199 -20.72 18.15 11.29
N TYR A 200 -19.39 18.27 11.40
CA TYR A 200 -18.61 17.58 12.44
C TYR A 200 -19.00 18.06 13.84
N ALA A 201 -19.27 19.34 14.03
CA ALA A 201 -19.77 19.86 15.32
C ALA A 201 -21.10 19.19 15.73
N GLN A 202 -22.01 18.96 14.75
CA GLN A 202 -23.24 18.19 15.00
C GLN A 202 -22.95 16.75 15.38
N VAL A 203 -21.99 16.08 14.71
CA VAL A 203 -21.56 14.72 15.11
C VAL A 203 -21.06 14.72 16.54
N LEU A 204 -20.21 15.68 16.93
CA LEU A 204 -19.68 15.76 18.30
C LEU A 204 -20.80 15.96 19.32
N GLU A 205 -21.79 16.81 19.04
CA GLU A 205 -22.97 16.98 19.91
C GLU A 205 -23.74 15.64 20.05
N GLN A 206 -23.98 14.95 18.94
CA GLN A 206 -24.67 13.66 18.92
C GLN A 206 -23.91 12.56 19.66
N LEU A 207 -22.57 12.56 19.61
CA LEU A 207 -21.73 11.64 20.40
C LEU A 207 -21.83 11.96 21.91
N ALA A 208 -21.83 13.22 22.30
CA ALA A 208 -22.01 13.62 23.69
C ALA A 208 -23.40 13.18 24.24
N GLU A 209 -24.46 13.29 23.45
CA GLU A 209 -25.81 12.81 23.80
C GLU A 209 -25.85 11.30 24.02
N ARG A 210 -24.96 10.53 23.38
CA ARG A 210 -24.77 9.07 23.55
C ARG A 210 -23.85 8.72 24.73
N GLY A 211 -23.38 9.74 25.46
CA GLY A 211 -22.50 9.56 26.61
C GLY A 211 -21.04 9.24 26.24
N VAL A 212 -20.63 9.53 25.02
CA VAL A 212 -19.22 9.44 24.60
C VAL A 212 -18.45 10.58 25.23
N GLU A 213 -17.35 10.27 25.91
CA GLU A 213 -16.52 11.27 26.63
C GLU A 213 -15.24 11.64 25.85
N TRP A 214 -14.75 10.75 24.94
CA TRP A 214 -13.61 10.97 24.08
C TRP A 214 -13.92 10.59 22.63
N VAL A 215 -13.46 11.41 21.68
CA VAL A 215 -13.46 11.12 20.24
C VAL A 215 -12.05 11.25 19.67
N GLN A 216 -11.73 10.42 18.70
CA GLN A 216 -10.48 10.49 17.93
C GLN A 216 -10.78 11.01 16.53
N LEU A 217 -10.11 12.10 16.15
CA LEU A 217 -10.14 12.67 14.80
C LEU A 217 -8.78 12.45 14.13
N ASP A 218 -8.76 11.64 13.07
CA ASP A 218 -7.52 11.27 12.37
C ASP A 218 -7.20 12.27 11.27
N GLU A 219 -6.06 12.96 11.40
CA GLU A 219 -5.60 13.99 10.47
C GLU A 219 -4.21 13.72 9.88
N PRO A 220 -3.98 12.56 9.27
CA PRO A 220 -2.72 12.30 8.57
C PRO A 220 -2.46 13.29 7.42
N GLY A 221 -3.50 13.90 6.85
CA GLY A 221 -3.37 14.94 5.83
C GLY A 221 -2.55 16.16 6.26
N LEU A 222 -2.36 16.37 7.58
CA LEU A 222 -1.53 17.43 8.13
C LEU A 222 -0.02 17.11 8.17
N THR A 223 0.37 15.87 7.85
CA THR A 223 1.78 15.45 7.78
C THR A 223 2.34 15.47 6.36
N VAL A 224 1.57 15.90 5.37
CA VAL A 224 1.92 15.92 3.94
C VAL A 224 2.25 17.34 3.50
N ASP A 225 3.28 17.51 2.67
CA ASP A 225 3.55 18.80 2.02
C ASP A 225 2.51 19.10 0.94
N ARG A 226 1.98 20.32 0.99
CA ARG A 226 1.02 20.85 0.03
C ARG A 226 1.63 22.03 -0.75
N ALA A 227 0.90 22.53 -1.73
CA ALA A 227 1.32 23.71 -2.48
C ALA A 227 1.43 24.96 -1.57
N ASP A 228 0.56 25.05 -0.57
CA ASP A 228 0.54 26.13 0.44
C ASP A 228 0.32 25.53 1.84
N ASN A 229 1.41 25.14 2.49
CA ASN A 229 1.40 24.58 3.83
C ASN A 229 0.92 25.60 4.87
N ALA A 230 1.26 26.88 4.70
CA ALA A 230 0.85 27.94 5.63
C ALA A 230 -0.68 28.11 5.65
N LYS A 231 -1.32 28.04 4.49
CA LYS A 231 -2.78 28.04 4.38
C LYS A 231 -3.39 26.81 5.06
N VAL A 232 -2.80 25.63 4.90
CA VAL A 232 -3.29 24.41 5.57
C VAL A 232 -3.21 24.57 7.09
N ALA A 233 -2.13 25.13 7.63
CA ALA A 233 -1.99 25.39 9.06
C ALA A 233 -3.05 26.39 9.58
N GLU A 234 -3.34 27.46 8.83
CA GLU A 234 -4.42 28.40 9.16
C GLU A 234 -5.80 27.70 9.17
N LEU A 235 -6.06 26.84 8.18
CA LEU A 235 -7.29 26.07 8.12
C LEU A 235 -7.39 25.08 9.29
N ALA A 236 -6.29 24.46 9.70
CA ALA A 236 -6.24 23.54 10.84
C ALA A 236 -6.55 24.28 12.15
N GLU A 237 -5.93 25.43 12.38
CA GLU A 237 -6.21 26.26 13.55
C GLU A 237 -7.70 26.67 13.62
N ARG A 238 -8.23 27.18 12.51
CA ARG A 238 -9.64 27.60 12.42
C ARG A 238 -10.61 26.47 12.69
N THR A 239 -10.37 25.32 12.06
CA THR A 239 -11.19 24.12 12.18
C THR A 239 -11.25 23.62 13.62
N TYR A 240 -10.11 23.35 14.21
CA TYR A 240 -10.05 22.75 15.55
C TYR A 240 -10.43 23.74 16.65
N ARG A 241 -10.20 25.04 16.47
CA ARG A 241 -10.74 26.08 17.34
C ARG A 241 -12.26 26.07 17.33
N ALA A 242 -12.88 25.95 16.16
CA ALA A 242 -14.34 25.90 16.05
C ALA A 242 -14.92 24.62 16.68
N LEU A 243 -14.34 23.44 16.41
CA LEU A 243 -14.79 22.18 16.97
C LEU A 243 -14.60 22.12 18.50
N ALA A 244 -13.47 22.65 19.01
CA ALA A 244 -13.18 22.69 20.44
C ALA A 244 -14.08 23.68 21.21
N ALA A 245 -14.63 24.70 20.55
CA ALA A 245 -15.52 25.68 21.19
C ALA A 245 -16.93 25.15 21.53
N GLY A 246 -17.33 23.99 21.03
CA GLY A 246 -18.64 23.38 21.28
C GLY A 246 -18.87 23.11 22.78
N GLU A 247 -20.01 23.54 23.33
CA GLU A 247 -20.34 23.35 24.75
C GLU A 247 -20.69 21.89 25.09
N LYS A 248 -21.34 21.20 24.15
CA LYS A 248 -21.76 19.80 24.27
C LYS A 248 -20.97 18.94 23.29
N ARG A 249 -19.83 18.45 23.69
CA ARG A 249 -19.00 17.56 22.88
C ARG A 249 -18.15 16.64 23.74
N PRO A 250 -17.67 15.51 23.21
CA PRO A 250 -16.58 14.74 23.79
C PRO A 250 -15.29 15.57 23.84
N GLN A 251 -14.35 15.16 24.67
CA GLN A 251 -12.95 15.60 24.54
C GLN A 251 -12.36 15.10 23.22
N ILE A 252 -11.51 15.90 22.59
CA ILE A 252 -10.97 15.61 21.25
C ILE A 252 -9.51 15.18 21.36
N LEU A 253 -9.23 13.98 20.86
CA LEU A 253 -7.89 13.56 20.48
C LEU A 253 -7.73 13.80 18.97
N VAL A 254 -6.75 14.61 18.57
CA VAL A 254 -6.30 14.67 17.17
C VAL A 254 -5.12 13.73 16.98
N THR A 255 -5.16 12.87 15.95
CA THR A 255 -4.02 11.99 15.62
C THR A 255 -3.34 12.44 14.33
N SER A 256 -2.01 12.38 14.31
CA SER A 256 -1.18 12.76 13.18
C SER A 256 -0.14 11.70 12.85
N PRO A 257 -0.57 10.53 12.31
CA PRO A 257 0.35 9.46 11.92
C PRO A 257 1.10 9.79 10.63
N TYR A 258 2.16 9.04 10.37
CA TYR A 258 2.99 8.98 9.15
C TYR A 258 4.06 10.06 8.99
N GLY A 259 4.24 10.98 9.95
CA GLY A 259 5.31 11.97 9.86
C GLY A 259 5.16 13.14 10.83
N SER A 260 5.98 14.16 10.64
CA SER A 260 5.98 15.38 11.46
C SER A 260 4.85 16.34 11.07
N LEU A 261 4.25 17.00 12.03
CA LEU A 261 3.25 18.07 11.80
C LEU A 261 3.87 19.37 11.28
N ARG A 262 5.15 19.65 11.60
CA ARG A 262 5.85 20.90 11.23
C ARG A 262 5.00 22.15 11.58
N GLU A 263 4.69 23.01 10.60
CA GLU A 263 3.88 24.22 10.78
C GLU A 263 2.45 23.99 11.31
N ASN A 264 1.91 22.78 11.14
CA ASN A 264 0.60 22.42 11.67
C ASN A 264 0.62 22.18 13.20
N LEU A 265 1.80 21.87 13.79
CA LEU A 265 1.90 21.67 15.23
C LEU A 265 1.49 22.90 16.04
N PRO A 266 2.14 24.10 15.85
CA PRO A 266 1.72 25.30 16.58
C PRO A 266 0.28 25.72 16.27
N ALA A 267 -0.22 25.46 15.06
CA ALA A 267 -1.60 25.77 14.69
C ALA A 267 -2.62 24.96 15.51
N LEU A 268 -2.34 23.68 15.80
CA LEU A 268 -3.23 22.85 16.62
C LEU A 268 -3.18 23.19 18.11
N LEU A 269 -2.00 23.52 18.64
CA LEU A 269 -1.81 23.73 20.09
C LEU A 269 -2.64 24.88 20.68
N GLY A 270 -2.95 25.91 19.88
CA GLY A 270 -3.74 27.06 20.30
C GLY A 270 -5.26 26.88 20.20
N THR A 271 -5.77 25.71 19.88
CA THR A 271 -7.18 25.52 19.49
C THR A 271 -8.12 25.12 20.61
N GLY A 272 -7.60 24.53 21.67
CA GLY A 272 -8.41 24.02 22.80
C GLY A 272 -8.77 22.53 22.68
N ILE A 273 -8.10 21.78 21.81
CA ILE A 273 -8.14 20.29 21.83
C ILE A 273 -7.50 19.79 23.11
N GLU A 274 -7.97 18.66 23.63
CA GLU A 274 -7.51 18.13 24.90
C GLU A 274 -6.29 17.23 24.77
N ALA A 275 -6.15 16.48 23.63
CA ALA A 275 -5.04 15.58 23.40
C ALA A 275 -4.55 15.62 21.95
N LEU A 276 -3.26 15.42 21.76
CA LEU A 276 -2.61 15.36 20.45
C LEU A 276 -1.70 14.11 20.38
N HIS A 277 -1.93 13.27 19.40
CA HIS A 277 -1.04 12.16 19.09
C HIS A 277 0.05 12.63 18.12
N LEU A 278 1.30 12.29 18.44
CA LEU A 278 2.46 12.49 17.58
C LEU A 278 3.11 11.15 17.23
N ASP A 279 3.33 10.90 15.95
CA ASP A 279 4.13 9.78 15.48
C ASP A 279 5.61 10.09 15.76
N LEU A 280 6.19 9.45 16.78
CA LEU A 280 7.59 9.63 17.17
C LEU A 280 8.53 8.59 16.55
N VAL A 281 8.01 7.76 15.63
CA VAL A 281 8.78 6.78 14.86
C VAL A 281 9.14 7.32 13.48
N HIS A 282 8.16 7.89 12.76
CA HIS A 282 8.33 8.44 11.42
C HIS A 282 8.45 9.97 11.43
N GLY A 283 7.91 10.63 12.46
CA GLY A 283 8.04 12.07 12.66
C GLY A 283 9.30 12.42 13.45
N VAL A 284 9.91 13.52 13.08
CA VAL A 284 11.06 14.11 13.81
C VAL A 284 10.59 15.41 14.47
N TYR A 285 10.74 15.48 15.78
CA TYR A 285 10.34 16.64 16.58
C TYR A 285 11.52 17.13 17.41
N SER A 286 11.79 18.41 17.37
CA SER A 286 12.76 19.05 18.25
C SER A 286 12.29 19.07 19.70
N LYS A 287 13.22 19.21 20.63
CA LYS A 287 12.88 19.39 22.06
C LYS A 287 11.95 20.57 22.30
N ALA A 288 12.16 21.68 21.58
CA ALA A 288 11.33 22.88 21.70
C ALA A 288 9.87 22.64 21.23
N GLU A 289 9.67 21.85 20.15
CA GLU A 289 8.34 21.48 19.69
C GLU A 289 7.62 20.62 20.74
N LEU A 290 8.30 19.63 21.33
CA LEU A 290 7.71 18.77 22.37
C LEU A 290 7.42 19.58 23.65
N GLU A 291 8.30 20.52 24.05
CA GLU A 291 8.04 21.45 25.16
C GLU A 291 6.83 22.35 24.89
N SER A 292 6.60 22.75 23.64
CA SER A 292 5.43 23.55 23.28
C SER A 292 4.10 22.83 23.47
N VAL A 293 4.04 21.50 23.28
CA VAL A 293 2.85 20.68 23.55
C VAL A 293 2.51 20.73 25.04
N SER A 294 3.49 20.47 25.91
CA SER A 294 3.31 20.55 27.35
C SER A 294 2.94 21.95 27.83
N ALA A 295 3.60 22.98 27.29
CA ALA A 295 3.31 24.39 27.64
C ALA A 295 1.91 24.85 27.22
N ALA A 296 1.34 24.26 26.17
CA ALA A 296 -0.03 24.50 25.74
C ALA A 296 -1.08 23.80 26.62
N GLY A 297 -0.65 22.94 27.55
CA GLY A 297 -1.54 22.13 28.37
C GLY A 297 -2.28 21.02 27.61
N VAL A 298 -1.79 20.65 26.43
CA VAL A 298 -2.33 19.56 25.60
C VAL A 298 -1.72 18.25 26.05
N HIS A 299 -2.54 17.21 26.26
CA HIS A 299 -2.06 15.88 26.62
C HIS A 299 -1.36 15.23 25.43
N LEU A 300 -0.09 14.84 25.61
CA LEU A 300 0.71 14.18 24.55
C LEU A 300 0.40 12.67 24.50
N VAL A 301 -0.07 12.21 23.36
CA VAL A 301 -0.18 10.77 23.06
C VAL A 301 1.03 10.37 22.22
N ALA A 302 2.04 9.80 22.87
CA ALA A 302 3.34 9.50 22.29
C ALA A 302 3.33 8.19 21.50
N GLY A 303 3.35 8.29 20.19
CA GLY A 303 3.41 7.16 19.26
C GLY A 303 4.80 6.57 19.14
N VAL A 304 5.27 5.81 20.13
CA VAL A 304 6.64 5.26 20.18
C VAL A 304 6.77 3.81 19.71
N VAL A 305 5.65 3.09 19.58
CA VAL A 305 5.65 1.71 19.09
C VAL A 305 5.26 1.71 17.61
N ASN A 306 6.17 1.22 16.75
CA ASN A 306 5.97 1.26 15.29
C ASN A 306 4.73 0.47 14.85
N GLY A 307 3.71 1.16 14.31
CA GLY A 307 2.46 0.56 13.83
C GLY A 307 2.48 0.10 12.37
N ARG A 308 3.55 0.41 11.62
CA ARG A 308 3.66 0.10 10.17
C ARG A 308 4.61 -1.06 9.86
N ASN A 309 5.43 -1.47 10.83
CA ASN A 309 6.41 -2.54 10.64
C ASN A 309 6.27 -3.58 11.73
N VAL A 310 6.77 -4.77 11.49
CA VAL A 310 6.55 -5.96 12.31
C VAL A 310 7.65 -6.21 13.34
N TRP A 311 8.60 -5.30 13.48
CA TRP A 311 9.72 -5.50 14.42
C TRP A 311 9.26 -5.31 15.86
N ARG A 312 9.80 -6.15 16.74
CA ARG A 312 9.70 -5.99 18.19
C ARG A 312 10.34 -4.67 18.61
N ALA A 313 9.65 -3.91 19.46
CA ALA A 313 10.21 -2.67 19.98
C ALA A 313 11.37 -2.95 20.96
N ASP A 314 12.42 -2.12 20.88
CA ASP A 314 13.35 -1.97 22.01
C ASP A 314 12.62 -1.21 23.12
N VAL A 315 11.89 -1.96 23.96
CA VAL A 315 11.04 -1.39 25.01
C VAL A 315 11.84 -0.63 26.09
N ARG A 316 13.10 -1.01 26.34
CA ARG A 316 13.95 -0.28 27.27
C ARG A 316 14.38 1.08 26.72
N ALA A 317 14.78 1.14 25.46
CA ALA A 317 15.10 2.40 24.79
C ALA A 317 13.84 3.29 24.65
N ALA A 318 12.69 2.70 24.31
CA ALA A 318 11.42 3.41 24.21
C ALA A 318 10.98 3.99 25.56
N LEU A 319 11.15 3.26 26.69
CA LEU A 319 10.85 3.75 28.04
C LEU A 319 11.71 4.97 28.38
N LYS A 320 13.02 4.92 28.11
CA LYS A 320 13.90 6.06 28.33
C LYS A 320 13.51 7.28 27.49
N THR A 321 13.07 7.06 26.25
CA THR A 321 12.55 8.13 25.41
C THR A 321 11.30 8.76 26.02
N LEU A 322 10.36 7.94 26.51
CA LEU A 322 9.12 8.40 27.15
C LEU A 322 9.40 9.19 28.45
N GLU A 323 10.31 8.71 29.30
CA GLU A 323 10.70 9.38 30.54
C GLU A 323 11.34 10.77 30.28
N ALA A 324 11.96 10.95 29.14
CA ALA A 324 12.58 12.22 28.74
C ALA A 324 11.59 13.22 28.12
N LEU A 325 10.34 12.80 27.82
CA LEU A 325 9.34 13.69 27.23
C LEU A 325 8.87 14.73 28.24
N PRO A 326 8.68 16.01 27.82
CA PRO A 326 8.08 17.05 28.64
C PRO A 326 6.68 16.63 29.13
N GLY A 327 6.42 16.78 30.43
CA GLY A 327 5.14 16.40 31.05
C GLY A 327 5.02 14.93 31.45
N ALA A 328 6.02 14.08 31.15
CA ALA A 328 5.98 12.66 31.50
C ALA A 328 5.84 12.42 33.03
N SER A 329 6.65 13.13 33.85
CA SER A 329 6.58 13.05 35.31
C SER A 329 5.28 13.62 35.92
N GLU A 330 4.51 14.37 35.13
CA GLU A 330 3.27 15.03 35.54
C GLU A 330 2.03 14.24 35.11
N GLY A 331 2.22 13.09 34.45
CA GLY A 331 1.14 12.26 33.92
C GLY A 331 0.43 12.87 32.68
N ALA A 332 1.10 13.80 31.99
CA ALA A 332 0.58 14.44 30.78
C ALA A 332 1.00 13.73 29.48
N VAL A 333 1.57 12.53 29.59
CA VAL A 333 2.01 11.70 28.45
C VAL A 333 1.36 10.33 28.52
N SER A 334 0.78 9.90 27.39
CA SER A 334 0.30 8.55 27.17
C SER A 334 1.13 7.81 26.15
N VAL A 335 1.21 6.49 26.27
CA VAL A 335 1.94 5.62 25.32
C VAL A 335 1.01 5.10 24.26
N ALA A 336 1.43 5.18 23.00
CA ALA A 336 0.63 4.71 21.86
C ALA A 336 1.44 4.03 20.77
N SER A 337 0.74 3.38 19.82
CA SER A 337 1.32 3.05 18.51
C SER A 337 1.55 4.32 17.68
N SER A 338 2.59 4.33 16.86
CA SER A 338 2.92 5.48 15.98
C SER A 338 1.87 5.72 14.91
N THR A 339 1.24 4.63 14.44
CA THR A 339 0.16 4.63 13.44
C THR A 339 -0.86 3.56 13.81
N SER A 340 -1.96 3.47 13.06
CA SER A 340 -2.89 2.35 13.19
C SER A 340 -2.17 1.01 13.00
N LEU A 341 -2.43 0.05 13.87
CA LEU A 341 -1.94 -1.33 13.76
C LEU A 341 -2.60 -2.11 12.60
N GLN A 342 -3.54 -1.52 11.87
CA GLN A 342 -4.12 -2.13 10.66
C GLN A 342 -3.06 -2.47 9.59
N HIS A 343 -1.88 -1.86 9.66
CA HIS A 343 -0.78 -2.07 8.72
C HIS A 343 0.09 -3.28 9.04
N VAL A 344 -0.14 -3.95 10.15
CA VAL A 344 0.59 -5.15 10.57
C VAL A 344 -0.37 -6.34 10.79
N PRO A 345 0.13 -7.59 10.72
CA PRO A 345 -0.71 -8.76 10.98
C PRO A 345 -1.26 -8.79 12.41
N HIS A 346 -2.30 -9.59 12.64
CA HIS A 346 -2.98 -9.68 13.93
C HIS A 346 -2.12 -10.24 15.07
N ASP A 347 -1.59 -11.47 14.91
CA ASP A 347 -1.04 -12.23 16.02
C ASP A 347 0.10 -13.14 15.58
N LEU A 348 1.29 -12.89 16.12
CA LEU A 348 2.50 -13.66 15.86
C LEU A 348 2.41 -15.11 16.37
N ALA A 349 1.58 -15.37 17.38
CA ALA A 349 1.39 -16.73 17.93
C ALA A 349 0.77 -17.72 16.92
N LEU A 350 0.28 -17.22 15.77
CA LEU A 350 -0.24 -18.06 14.67
C LEU A 350 0.85 -18.54 13.73
N GLU A 351 2.06 -18.03 13.85
CA GLU A 351 3.18 -18.34 12.97
C GLU A 351 4.08 -19.44 13.53
N ASP A 352 4.77 -20.14 12.64
CA ASP A 352 5.71 -21.19 13.02
C ASP A 352 7.10 -20.61 13.31
N PRO A 353 7.64 -20.75 14.54
CA PRO A 353 8.97 -20.26 14.89
C PRO A 353 10.11 -20.87 14.04
N ALA A 354 9.88 -21.98 13.39
CA ALA A 354 10.86 -22.58 12.47
C ALA A 354 10.93 -21.84 11.12
N GLU A 355 9.83 -21.16 10.73
CA GLU A 355 9.73 -20.48 9.45
C GLU A 355 10.01 -18.98 9.58
N VAL A 356 9.59 -18.34 10.69
CA VAL A 356 9.75 -16.91 10.91
C VAL A 356 10.60 -16.58 12.15
N PRO A 357 11.35 -15.47 12.16
CA PRO A 357 12.24 -15.10 13.28
C PRO A 357 11.44 -14.44 14.42
N VAL A 358 10.63 -15.23 15.14
CA VAL A 358 9.67 -14.73 16.15
C VAL A 358 10.27 -13.88 17.26
N ASP A 359 11.54 -14.08 17.62
CA ASP A 359 12.22 -13.29 18.65
C ASP A 359 12.35 -11.80 18.27
N GLY A 360 12.48 -11.52 16.96
CA GLY A 360 12.58 -10.15 16.44
C GLY A 360 11.24 -9.51 16.06
N LEU A 361 10.14 -10.23 16.17
CA LEU A 361 8.84 -9.81 15.63
C LEU A 361 7.84 -9.44 16.73
N ALA A 362 6.94 -8.52 16.38
CA ALA A 362 5.75 -8.15 17.12
C ALA A 362 4.64 -7.76 16.14
N PHE A 363 3.53 -8.52 16.12
CA PHE A 363 2.33 -8.19 15.37
C PHE A 363 1.37 -7.36 16.23
N ALA A 364 0.15 -7.07 15.79
CA ALA A 364 -0.73 -6.13 16.47
C ALA A 364 -0.93 -6.46 17.96
N ASP A 365 -1.22 -7.71 18.30
CA ASP A 365 -1.42 -8.10 19.70
C ASP A 365 -0.18 -7.93 20.56
N GLN A 366 0.99 -8.29 20.03
CA GLN A 366 2.26 -8.13 20.71
C GLN A 366 2.61 -6.66 20.89
N LYS A 367 2.32 -5.80 19.93
CA LYS A 367 2.52 -4.35 20.03
C LYS A 367 1.60 -3.69 21.04
N VAL A 368 0.37 -4.17 21.19
CA VAL A 368 -0.52 -3.74 22.27
C VAL A 368 0.08 -4.08 23.65
N ALA A 369 0.66 -5.27 23.79
CA ALA A 369 1.34 -5.67 25.02
C ALA A 369 2.60 -4.82 25.30
N GLU A 370 3.38 -4.47 24.27
CA GLU A 370 4.53 -3.54 24.38
C GLU A 370 4.07 -2.15 24.87
N ILE A 371 2.98 -1.61 24.31
CA ILE A 371 2.40 -0.33 24.73
C ILE A 371 1.94 -0.37 26.18
N ALA A 372 1.23 -1.42 26.60
CA ALA A 372 0.77 -1.58 27.98
C ALA A 372 1.96 -1.73 28.97
N LEU A 373 3.02 -2.44 28.57
CA LEU A 373 4.25 -2.57 29.35
C LEU A 373 4.95 -1.22 29.54
N LEU A 374 5.10 -0.45 28.46
CA LEU A 374 5.73 0.87 28.47
C LEU A 374 4.93 1.85 29.34
N ALA A 375 3.60 1.85 29.26
CA ALA A 375 2.76 2.72 30.07
C ALA A 375 2.85 2.36 31.57
N ARG A 376 2.95 1.07 31.91
CA ARG A 376 3.18 0.62 33.30
C ARG A 376 4.56 1.03 33.77
N GLY A 377 5.62 0.87 32.95
CA GLY A 377 6.98 1.31 33.26
C GLY A 377 7.07 2.81 33.48
N LEU A 378 6.39 3.61 32.67
CA LEU A 378 6.34 5.07 32.82
C LEU A 378 5.63 5.50 34.12
N ALA A 379 4.55 4.80 34.51
CA ALA A 379 3.75 5.13 35.70
C ALA A 379 4.39 4.64 37.03
N GLU A 380 4.98 3.44 37.01
CA GLU A 380 5.43 2.73 38.22
C GLU A 380 6.96 2.71 38.35
N GLY A 381 7.68 3.14 37.29
CA GLY A 381 9.15 3.10 37.18
C GLY A 381 9.69 1.81 36.57
N GLU A 382 10.89 1.90 35.99
CA GLU A 382 11.59 0.80 35.29
C GLU A 382 11.70 -0.48 36.14
N ALA A 383 11.95 -0.33 37.46
CA ALA A 383 12.10 -1.47 38.37
C ALA A 383 10.85 -2.34 38.47
N ALA A 384 9.65 -1.78 38.30
CA ALA A 384 8.38 -2.50 38.35
C ALA A 384 8.15 -3.43 37.14
N VAL A 385 8.85 -3.17 36.04
CA VAL A 385 8.72 -3.89 34.77
C VAL A 385 10.03 -4.57 34.33
N GLU A 386 11.06 -4.56 35.19
CA GLU A 386 12.38 -5.10 34.87
C GLU A 386 12.40 -6.55 34.38
N PRO A 387 11.56 -7.48 34.90
CA PRO A 387 11.53 -8.85 34.39
C PRO A 387 11.12 -8.91 32.91
N GLU A 388 10.12 -8.12 32.51
CA GLU A 388 9.61 -8.07 31.13
C GLU A 388 10.58 -7.35 30.20
N LEU A 389 11.23 -6.26 30.66
CA LEU A 389 12.27 -5.58 29.91
C LEU A 389 13.43 -6.51 29.61
N LYS A 390 13.89 -7.25 30.62
CA LYS A 390 14.96 -8.25 30.47
C LYS A 390 14.58 -9.36 29.48
N ALA A 391 13.36 -9.85 29.52
CA ALA A 391 12.88 -10.87 28.58
C ALA A 391 12.87 -10.33 27.14
N ALA A 392 12.50 -9.06 26.93
CA ALA A 392 12.55 -8.39 25.63
C ALA A 392 14.01 -8.20 25.14
N ASP A 393 14.91 -7.75 26.02
CA ASP A 393 16.34 -7.61 25.71
C ASP A 393 16.95 -8.96 25.27
N GLU A 394 16.63 -10.05 25.99
CA GLU A 394 17.09 -11.40 25.63
C GLU A 394 16.54 -11.89 24.29
N ALA A 395 15.27 -11.57 23.96
CA ALA A 395 14.70 -11.92 22.67
C ALA A 395 15.38 -11.15 21.53
N LEU A 396 15.58 -9.84 21.67
CA LEU A 396 16.33 -9.04 20.70
C LEU A 396 17.77 -9.51 20.52
N ALA A 397 18.45 -9.92 21.62
CA ALA A 397 19.79 -10.48 21.54
C ALA A 397 19.82 -11.81 20.78
N ARG A 398 18.83 -12.71 20.98
CA ARG A 398 18.70 -13.94 20.17
C ARG A 398 18.44 -13.63 18.70
N PHE A 399 17.58 -12.68 18.39
CA PHE A 399 17.33 -12.24 17.03
C PHE A 399 18.56 -11.62 16.36
N ALA A 400 19.32 -10.80 17.10
CA ALA A 400 20.57 -10.21 16.60
C ALA A 400 21.63 -11.28 16.27
N ALA A 401 21.63 -12.38 17.02
CA ALA A 401 22.52 -13.53 16.84
C ALA A 401 22.02 -14.58 15.83
N ASP A 402 20.85 -14.38 15.18
CA ASP A 402 20.33 -15.31 14.18
C ASP A 402 21.28 -15.37 12.97
N PRO A 403 21.86 -16.55 12.66
CA PRO A 403 22.83 -16.69 11.57
C PRO A 403 22.27 -16.37 10.19
N ARG A 404 20.94 -16.39 10.03
CA ARG A 404 20.27 -16.02 8.76
C ARG A 404 20.28 -14.51 8.53
N LYS A 405 20.57 -13.72 9.57
CA LYS A 405 20.48 -12.26 9.54
C LYS A 405 21.71 -11.59 8.95
N HIS A 406 22.88 -12.23 9.11
CA HIS A 406 24.16 -11.62 8.76
C HIS A 406 24.98 -12.54 7.86
N ASN A 407 25.46 -11.98 6.75
CA ASN A 407 26.39 -12.66 5.84
C ASN A 407 27.48 -11.70 5.36
N ASP A 408 28.72 -11.92 5.81
CA ASP A 408 29.85 -11.04 5.50
C ASP A 408 30.16 -10.94 4.01
N GLU A 409 29.97 -12.02 3.23
CA GLU A 409 30.23 -12.01 1.78
C GLU A 409 29.21 -11.14 1.03
N ILE A 410 27.92 -11.22 1.41
CA ILE A 410 26.85 -10.38 0.83
C ILE A 410 27.14 -8.91 1.14
N ARG A 411 27.49 -8.59 2.40
CA ARG A 411 27.81 -7.21 2.81
C ARG A 411 29.03 -6.67 2.11
N ALA A 412 30.09 -7.47 2.01
CA ALA A 412 31.31 -7.09 1.30
C ALA A 412 31.02 -6.81 -0.19
N ARG A 413 30.18 -7.65 -0.83
CA ARG A 413 29.73 -7.44 -2.21
C ARG A 413 28.93 -6.13 -2.37
N ALA A 414 27.97 -5.88 -1.49
CA ALA A 414 27.19 -4.65 -1.52
C ALA A 414 28.04 -3.39 -1.26
N ALA A 415 29.04 -3.48 -0.36
CA ALA A 415 29.97 -2.39 -0.07
C ALA A 415 30.96 -2.12 -1.21
N ALA A 416 31.22 -3.09 -2.08
CA ALA A 416 32.10 -2.95 -3.24
C ALA A 416 31.45 -2.24 -4.44
N VAL A 417 30.15 -1.95 -4.39
CA VAL A 417 29.41 -1.26 -5.46
C VAL A 417 29.96 0.15 -5.66
N THR A 418 30.26 0.49 -6.89
CA THR A 418 30.82 1.79 -7.30
C THR A 418 29.87 2.51 -8.26
N ALA A 419 30.17 3.76 -8.59
CA ALA A 419 29.36 4.53 -9.55
C ALA A 419 29.32 3.88 -10.94
N GLU A 420 30.35 3.14 -11.33
CA GLU A 420 30.46 2.46 -12.62
C GLU A 420 29.44 1.30 -12.75
N ASP A 421 29.04 0.69 -11.63
CA ASP A 421 28.10 -0.42 -11.62
C ASP A 421 26.66 0.00 -11.96
N PHE A 422 26.38 1.30 -11.99
CA PHE A 422 25.06 1.84 -12.37
C PHE A 422 24.97 2.24 -13.83
N ASP A 423 26.07 2.21 -14.59
CA ASP A 423 26.11 2.80 -15.92
C ASP A 423 25.93 1.77 -17.03
N ARG A 424 25.20 2.18 -18.05
CA ARG A 424 25.07 1.48 -19.34
C ARG A 424 25.45 2.44 -20.46
N PRO A 425 25.93 1.93 -21.62
CA PRO A 425 26.13 2.76 -22.81
C PRO A 425 24.87 3.55 -23.17
N THR A 426 25.03 4.59 -23.97
CA THR A 426 23.92 5.44 -24.42
C THR A 426 22.84 4.62 -25.14
N ILE A 427 21.62 5.09 -25.12
CA ILE A 427 20.49 4.41 -25.77
C ILE A 427 20.73 4.12 -27.23
N ASP A 428 21.45 5.00 -27.97
CA ASP A 428 21.73 4.81 -29.39
C ASP A 428 22.70 3.65 -29.66
N VAL A 429 23.69 3.45 -28.77
CA VAL A 429 24.61 2.31 -28.84
C VAL A 429 23.81 1.01 -28.59
N ARG A 430 22.95 1.00 -27.59
CA ARG A 430 22.11 -0.16 -27.25
C ARG A 430 21.10 -0.48 -28.36
N ARG A 431 20.43 0.53 -28.95
CA ARG A 431 19.52 0.35 -30.09
C ARG A 431 20.22 -0.29 -31.28
N ALA A 432 21.44 0.17 -31.59
CA ALA A 432 22.24 -0.41 -32.68
C ALA A 432 22.60 -1.89 -32.42
N ALA A 433 22.93 -2.23 -31.17
CA ALA A 433 23.24 -3.61 -30.74
C ALA A 433 22.00 -4.52 -30.68
N GLN A 434 20.81 -3.95 -30.52
CA GLN A 434 19.50 -4.67 -30.42
C GLN A 434 18.81 -4.81 -31.79
N ALA A 435 19.36 -4.25 -32.85
CA ALA A 435 18.74 -4.25 -34.17
C ALA A 435 18.48 -5.65 -34.74
N ASP A 436 19.27 -6.65 -34.31
CA ASP A 436 19.10 -8.06 -34.70
C ASP A 436 17.89 -8.75 -34.10
N LEU A 437 17.16 -8.12 -33.13
CA LEU A 437 15.85 -8.59 -32.69
C LEU A 437 14.80 -8.52 -33.82
N ASN A 438 15.06 -7.74 -34.89
CA ASN A 438 14.20 -7.59 -36.04
C ASN A 438 12.73 -7.31 -35.72
N LEU A 439 12.48 -6.51 -34.71
CA LEU A 439 11.14 -6.14 -34.30
C LEU A 439 10.48 -5.22 -35.32
N PRO A 440 9.19 -5.40 -35.62
CA PRO A 440 8.49 -4.48 -36.53
C PRO A 440 8.29 -3.11 -35.86
N LYS A 441 7.91 -2.09 -36.62
CA LYS A 441 7.37 -0.85 -36.03
C LYS A 441 6.17 -1.15 -35.15
N LEU A 442 6.00 -0.44 -34.01
CA LEU A 442 4.93 -0.66 -33.06
C LEU A 442 4.88 -2.11 -32.56
N PRO A 443 5.97 -2.68 -31.97
CA PRO A 443 5.94 -4.08 -31.56
C PRO A 443 4.83 -4.34 -30.54
N THR A 444 4.09 -5.43 -30.73
CA THR A 444 3.00 -5.84 -29.83
C THR A 444 3.50 -6.80 -28.78
N THR A 445 3.11 -6.57 -27.51
CA THR A 445 3.44 -7.43 -26.38
C THR A 445 2.38 -7.34 -25.29
N THR A 446 2.51 -8.12 -24.22
CA THR A 446 1.78 -7.94 -22.96
C THR A 446 2.74 -7.58 -21.83
N ILE A 447 2.21 -7.20 -20.67
CA ILE A 447 3.05 -6.78 -19.55
C ILE A 447 3.73 -7.99 -18.90
N GLY A 448 3.02 -9.10 -18.64
CA GLY A 448 3.63 -10.28 -18.02
C GLY A 448 2.63 -11.37 -17.68
N SER A 449 1.80 -11.15 -16.67
CA SER A 449 0.85 -12.16 -16.19
C SER A 449 -0.32 -12.38 -17.16
N PHE A 450 -0.75 -13.66 -17.25
CA PHE A 450 -2.00 -14.09 -17.89
C PHE A 450 -3.04 -14.48 -16.82
N PRO A 451 -4.31 -14.76 -17.20
CA PRO A 451 -5.37 -15.05 -16.26
C PRO A 451 -5.03 -16.19 -15.29
N GLN A 452 -5.15 -15.91 -14.00
CA GLN A 452 -4.95 -16.90 -12.94
C GLN A 452 -6.23 -17.70 -12.70
N THR A 453 -6.37 -18.82 -13.40
CA THR A 453 -7.57 -19.66 -13.37
C THR A 453 -7.85 -20.28 -12.00
N ALA A 454 -9.09 -20.73 -11.77
CA ALA A 454 -9.44 -21.49 -10.57
C ALA A 454 -8.62 -22.81 -10.49
N GLU A 455 -8.28 -23.39 -11.63
CA GLU A 455 -7.46 -24.63 -11.73
C GLU A 455 -6.04 -24.38 -11.24
N ILE A 456 -5.36 -23.32 -11.69
CA ILE A 456 -4.02 -22.96 -11.23
C ILE A 456 -4.02 -22.77 -9.70
N ARG A 457 -5.01 -22.04 -9.17
CA ARG A 457 -5.14 -21.84 -7.71
C ARG A 457 -5.38 -23.13 -6.96
N ARG A 458 -6.19 -24.02 -7.51
CA ARG A 458 -6.47 -25.36 -6.94
C ARG A 458 -5.21 -26.23 -6.90
N ARG A 459 -4.48 -26.35 -8.00
CA ARG A 459 -3.24 -27.15 -8.09
C ARG A 459 -2.17 -26.67 -7.12
N ARG A 460 -1.97 -25.36 -6.99
CA ARG A 460 -1.05 -24.81 -5.98
C ARG A 460 -1.49 -25.13 -4.56
N ALA A 461 -2.80 -25.07 -4.26
CA ALA A 461 -3.32 -25.43 -2.95
C ALA A 461 -3.14 -26.95 -2.66
N GLU A 462 -3.35 -27.81 -3.65
CA GLU A 462 -3.12 -29.25 -3.56
C GLU A 462 -1.66 -29.58 -3.29
N ALA A 463 -0.72 -28.92 -3.99
CA ALA A 463 0.72 -29.10 -3.75
C ALA A 463 1.13 -28.64 -2.34
N ARG A 464 0.64 -27.48 -1.90
CA ARG A 464 0.90 -26.98 -0.54
C ARG A 464 0.34 -27.92 0.54
N ALA A 465 -0.78 -28.59 0.27
CA ALA A 465 -1.37 -29.57 1.15
C ALA A 465 -0.72 -30.97 1.02
N GLY A 466 0.32 -31.15 0.20
CA GLY A 466 0.98 -32.43 -0.03
C GLY A 466 0.13 -33.48 -0.79
N LYS A 467 -0.94 -33.03 -1.47
CA LYS A 467 -1.84 -33.92 -2.25
C LYS A 467 -1.29 -34.24 -3.63
N ILE A 468 -0.45 -33.40 -4.17
CA ILE A 468 0.33 -33.62 -5.40
C ILE A 468 1.78 -33.25 -5.14
N SER A 469 2.70 -33.85 -5.88
CA SER A 469 4.13 -33.55 -5.78
C SER A 469 4.49 -32.23 -6.43
N ALA A 470 5.66 -31.68 -6.09
CA ALA A 470 6.21 -30.49 -6.76
C ALA A 470 6.42 -30.75 -8.27
N GLU A 471 6.83 -31.98 -8.65
CA GLU A 471 7.04 -32.36 -10.06
C GLU A 471 5.71 -32.33 -10.84
N GLU A 472 4.62 -32.85 -10.25
CA GLU A 472 3.28 -32.80 -10.85
C GLU A 472 2.77 -31.37 -11.00
N LEU A 473 3.01 -30.51 -9.99
CA LEU A 473 2.68 -29.11 -10.11
C LEU A 473 3.49 -28.42 -11.22
N ASN A 474 4.80 -28.65 -11.26
CA ASN A 474 5.69 -28.07 -12.28
C ASN A 474 5.34 -28.52 -13.70
N GLY A 475 4.93 -29.80 -13.86
CA GLY A 475 4.42 -30.31 -15.13
C GLY A 475 3.17 -29.55 -15.59
N PHE A 476 2.19 -29.41 -14.70
CA PHE A 476 0.98 -28.64 -14.96
C PHE A 476 1.28 -27.17 -15.31
N LEU A 477 2.18 -26.52 -14.60
CA LEU A 477 2.55 -25.12 -14.86
C LEU A 477 3.24 -24.95 -16.23
N ARG A 478 4.06 -25.93 -16.66
CA ARG A 478 4.66 -25.93 -18.01
C ARG A 478 3.60 -26.07 -19.10
N ASP A 479 2.57 -26.89 -18.89
CA ASP A 479 1.45 -27.02 -19.83
C ASP A 479 0.64 -25.71 -19.94
N GLU A 480 0.44 -25.01 -18.82
CA GLU A 480 -0.19 -23.68 -18.81
C GLU A 480 0.66 -22.66 -19.58
N ILE A 481 1.98 -22.62 -19.36
CA ILE A 481 2.90 -21.76 -20.11
C ILE A 481 2.85 -22.07 -21.61
N ALA A 482 2.85 -23.36 -21.98
CA ALA A 482 2.73 -23.75 -23.38
C ALA A 482 1.43 -23.28 -24.01
N SER A 483 0.32 -23.34 -23.28
CA SER A 483 -0.98 -22.84 -23.73
C SER A 483 -0.97 -21.32 -23.94
N VAL A 484 -0.30 -20.57 -23.05
CA VAL A 484 -0.15 -19.12 -23.13
C VAL A 484 0.73 -18.72 -24.32
N ILE A 485 1.85 -19.38 -24.56
CA ILE A 485 2.72 -19.12 -25.72
C ILE A 485 1.95 -19.38 -27.02
N LYS A 486 1.29 -20.55 -27.12
CA LYS A 486 0.48 -20.89 -28.28
C LYS A 486 -0.60 -19.84 -28.58
N LEU A 487 -1.32 -19.39 -27.54
CA LEU A 487 -2.34 -18.36 -27.69
C LEU A 487 -1.75 -17.06 -28.25
N GLN A 488 -0.63 -16.61 -27.72
CA GLN A 488 0.02 -15.38 -28.18
C GLN A 488 0.52 -15.50 -29.63
N GLU A 489 1.02 -16.65 -30.06
CA GLU A 489 1.40 -16.92 -31.46
C GLU A 489 0.18 -16.91 -32.38
N GLU A 490 -0.92 -17.59 -32.00
CA GLU A 490 -2.16 -17.60 -32.77
C GLU A 490 -2.78 -16.20 -32.94
N LEU A 491 -2.64 -15.32 -31.93
CA LEU A 491 -3.07 -13.93 -31.98
C LEU A 491 -2.10 -13.07 -32.82
N GLY A 492 -0.84 -13.46 -32.94
CA GLY A 492 0.15 -12.78 -33.74
C GLY A 492 0.90 -11.67 -33.01
N LEU A 493 1.05 -11.77 -31.67
CA LEU A 493 1.94 -10.89 -30.90
C LEU A 493 3.38 -11.01 -31.37
N ASP A 494 4.16 -9.92 -31.29
CA ASP A 494 5.54 -9.88 -31.77
C ASP A 494 6.55 -10.31 -30.70
N VAL A 495 6.31 -9.92 -29.44
CA VAL A 495 7.12 -10.30 -28.28
C VAL A 495 6.22 -10.97 -27.26
N LEU A 496 6.60 -12.16 -26.81
CA LEU A 496 5.77 -13.00 -25.98
C LEU A 496 6.18 -12.93 -24.50
N VAL A 497 5.30 -13.40 -23.63
CA VAL A 497 5.57 -13.60 -22.19
C VAL A 497 5.18 -15.02 -21.79
N HIS A 498 5.81 -15.60 -20.76
CA HIS A 498 5.45 -16.93 -20.25
C HIS A 498 4.12 -16.97 -19.47
N GLY A 499 3.58 -15.82 -19.06
CA GLY A 499 2.27 -15.69 -18.41
C GLY A 499 2.25 -15.84 -16.89
N GLU A 500 3.38 -16.13 -16.27
CA GLU A 500 3.57 -16.15 -14.79
C GLU A 500 2.68 -17.15 -14.04
N ALA A 501 2.39 -18.30 -14.66
CA ALA A 501 1.54 -19.31 -14.05
C ALA A 501 2.11 -19.85 -12.72
N GLU A 502 3.42 -19.81 -12.51
CA GLU A 502 4.12 -20.23 -11.29
C GLU A 502 3.95 -19.24 -10.12
N ARG A 503 3.60 -17.97 -10.36
CA ARG A 503 3.59 -16.90 -9.35
C ARG A 503 2.22 -16.72 -8.71
N ASN A 504 2.15 -16.84 -7.38
CA ASN A 504 0.96 -16.48 -6.61
C ASN A 504 0.86 -14.96 -6.43
N ASP A 505 1.98 -14.31 -6.18
CA ASP A 505 2.15 -12.87 -5.99
C ASP A 505 3.51 -12.44 -6.56
N MET A 506 3.61 -11.22 -7.09
CA MET A 506 4.82 -10.76 -7.77
C MET A 506 5.98 -10.45 -6.81
N VAL A 507 5.74 -10.25 -5.52
CA VAL A 507 6.79 -10.03 -4.50
C VAL A 507 7.02 -11.29 -3.67
N GLN A 508 5.97 -11.96 -3.23
CA GLN A 508 6.09 -13.18 -2.42
C GLN A 508 6.89 -14.27 -3.17
N TYR A 509 6.70 -14.41 -4.49
CA TYR A 509 7.46 -15.37 -5.29
C TYR A 509 8.97 -15.13 -5.21
N PHE A 510 9.42 -13.88 -5.26
CA PHE A 510 10.83 -13.54 -5.11
C PHE A 510 11.32 -13.77 -3.68
N ALA A 511 10.54 -13.34 -2.69
CA ALA A 511 10.88 -13.56 -1.29
C ALA A 511 11.02 -15.04 -0.93
N GLU A 512 10.23 -15.94 -1.56
CA GLU A 512 10.32 -17.40 -1.39
C GLU A 512 11.57 -18.00 -2.06
N ASN A 513 12.29 -17.25 -2.89
CA ASN A 513 13.50 -17.66 -3.60
C ASN A 513 14.76 -16.87 -3.18
N PHE A 514 14.65 -16.03 -2.15
CA PHE A 514 15.75 -15.27 -1.60
C PHE A 514 16.02 -15.64 -0.14
N ASP A 515 17.32 -15.83 0.21
CA ASP A 515 17.76 -15.81 1.61
C ASP A 515 17.51 -14.41 2.20
N GLY A 516 17.40 -14.32 3.51
CA GLY A 516 17.12 -13.07 4.22
C GLY A 516 15.62 -12.73 4.31
N PHE A 517 14.75 -13.49 3.67
CA PHE A 517 13.29 -13.35 3.75
C PHE A 517 12.64 -14.47 4.56
N ALA A 518 11.49 -14.16 5.14
CA ALA A 518 10.57 -15.13 5.72
C ALA A 518 9.15 -14.85 5.20
N THR A 519 8.36 -15.91 5.02
CA THR A 519 6.95 -15.83 4.63
C THR A 519 6.07 -16.37 5.76
N THR A 520 5.00 -15.64 6.07
CA THR A 520 4.05 -15.98 7.14
C THR A 520 2.97 -16.93 6.65
N ARG A 521 2.29 -17.63 7.56
CA ARG A 521 1.10 -18.45 7.26
C ARG A 521 -0.20 -17.62 7.40
N HIS A 522 -0.28 -16.79 8.43
CA HIS A 522 -1.45 -15.98 8.79
C HIS A 522 -1.18 -14.48 8.85
N GLY A 523 -0.04 -14.03 8.35
CA GLY A 523 0.39 -12.63 8.32
C GLY A 523 -0.41 -11.75 7.36
N TRP A 524 -1.74 -11.83 7.40
CA TRP A 524 -2.63 -11.09 6.50
C TRP A 524 -2.76 -9.65 6.93
N VAL A 525 -2.61 -8.74 5.95
CA VAL A 525 -2.82 -7.31 6.08
C VAL A 525 -3.85 -6.86 5.05
N GLN A 526 -4.77 -6.00 5.45
CA GLN A 526 -5.78 -5.43 4.56
C GLN A 526 -5.13 -4.42 3.61
N SER A 527 -5.39 -4.58 2.31
CA SER A 527 -5.00 -3.60 1.29
C SER A 527 -6.15 -2.64 0.98
N TYR A 528 -7.35 -3.15 0.77
CA TYR A 528 -8.61 -2.39 0.68
C TYR A 528 -9.80 -3.36 0.75
N GLY A 529 -10.91 -2.93 1.32
CA GLY A 529 -12.13 -3.73 1.38
C GLY A 529 -11.89 -5.17 1.82
N SER A 530 -12.24 -6.15 1.00
CA SER A 530 -11.97 -7.56 1.26
C SER A 530 -10.58 -8.04 0.79
N ARG A 531 -9.82 -7.21 0.07
CA ARG A 531 -8.49 -7.60 -0.42
C ARG A 531 -7.47 -7.56 0.71
N CYS A 532 -6.85 -8.71 0.95
CA CYS A 532 -5.75 -8.85 1.88
C CYS A 532 -4.51 -9.34 1.14
N THR A 533 -3.37 -8.82 1.53
CA THR A 533 -2.04 -9.26 1.12
C THR A 533 -1.35 -9.95 2.30
N ARG A 534 -0.27 -10.63 2.01
CA ARG A 534 0.57 -11.26 3.02
C ARG A 534 2.02 -10.88 2.73
N PRO A 535 2.43 -9.67 3.17
CA PRO A 535 3.76 -9.18 2.91
C PRO A 535 4.81 -10.10 3.49
N SER A 536 5.88 -10.31 2.75
CA SER A 536 7.04 -11.07 3.23
C SER A 536 7.85 -10.23 4.21
N ILE A 537 8.62 -10.88 5.08
CA ILE A 537 9.44 -10.24 6.10
C ILE A 537 10.90 -10.31 5.67
N LEU A 538 11.50 -9.18 5.31
CA LEU A 538 12.91 -9.06 4.98
C LEU A 538 13.69 -8.73 6.25
N PHE A 539 14.35 -9.73 6.83
CA PHE A 539 15.01 -9.62 8.15
C PHE A 539 16.52 -9.85 8.11
N GLY A 540 17.05 -10.37 7.00
CA GLY A 540 18.46 -10.74 6.86
C GLY A 540 19.12 -10.15 5.62
N ASP A 541 20.39 -10.49 5.39
CA ASP A 541 21.12 -10.12 4.19
C ASP A 541 20.64 -10.97 3.00
N VAL A 542 20.53 -10.35 1.81
CA VAL A 542 19.80 -10.92 0.67
C VAL A 542 20.72 -11.50 -0.38
N LYS A 543 20.48 -12.76 -0.76
CA LYS A 543 20.96 -13.40 -1.98
C LYS A 543 19.92 -14.40 -2.49
N ARG A 544 20.08 -14.95 -3.69
CA ARG A 544 19.25 -16.08 -4.15
C ARG A 544 19.51 -17.32 -3.30
N HIS A 545 18.49 -18.16 -3.11
CA HIS A 545 18.65 -19.45 -2.44
C HIS A 545 19.69 -20.33 -3.16
N GLY A 546 20.31 -21.23 -2.41
CA GLY A 546 21.30 -22.17 -2.95
C GLY A 546 22.73 -21.89 -2.51
N GLU A 547 23.67 -22.69 -3.01
CA GLU A 547 25.08 -22.60 -2.62
C GLU A 547 25.78 -21.38 -3.21
N GLY A 548 26.81 -20.92 -2.50
CA GLY A 548 27.63 -19.77 -2.91
C GLY A 548 26.90 -18.42 -2.83
N LEU A 549 27.60 -17.36 -3.23
CA LEU A 549 27.13 -15.99 -3.14
C LEU A 549 26.01 -15.68 -4.14
N ARG A 550 26.05 -16.28 -5.33
CA ARG A 550 25.03 -16.07 -6.36
C ARG A 550 23.75 -16.89 -6.11
N GLY A 551 23.82 -18.05 -5.45
CA GLY A 551 22.70 -18.97 -5.33
C GLY A 551 22.26 -19.57 -6.68
N GLU A 552 21.01 -20.05 -6.76
CA GLU A 552 20.43 -20.74 -7.92
C GLU A 552 19.40 -19.87 -8.65
N ALA A 553 19.34 -20.02 -9.98
CA ALA A 553 18.35 -19.35 -10.81
C ALA A 553 16.94 -19.95 -10.60
N PHE A 554 15.93 -19.10 -10.51
CA PHE A 554 14.56 -19.52 -10.19
C PHE A 554 13.50 -19.07 -11.22
N THR A 555 13.76 -18.03 -12.01
CA THR A 555 12.88 -17.60 -13.12
C THR A 555 13.34 -18.18 -14.45
N VAL A 556 14.64 -18.47 -14.60
CA VAL A 556 15.26 -18.99 -15.83
C VAL A 556 14.59 -20.28 -16.33
N PRO A 557 14.27 -21.29 -15.48
CA PRO A 557 13.64 -22.54 -15.95
C PRO A 557 12.29 -22.31 -16.66
N TRP A 558 11.53 -21.30 -16.24
CA TRP A 558 10.22 -20.97 -16.81
C TRP A 558 10.37 -20.19 -18.11
N SER A 559 11.24 -19.17 -18.11
CA SER A 559 11.53 -18.33 -19.28
C SER A 559 12.16 -19.16 -20.40
N SER A 560 13.12 -20.03 -20.10
CA SER A 560 13.76 -20.92 -21.07
C SER A 560 12.80 -21.95 -21.65
N HIS A 561 11.90 -22.51 -20.80
CA HIS A 561 10.84 -23.39 -21.28
C HIS A 561 9.93 -22.64 -22.27
N ALA A 562 9.47 -21.45 -21.92
CA ALA A 562 8.64 -20.63 -22.82
C ALA A 562 9.36 -20.28 -24.13
N GLN A 563 10.64 -19.89 -24.07
CA GLN A 563 11.44 -19.59 -25.26
C GLN A 563 11.66 -20.82 -26.15
N SER A 564 11.75 -22.01 -25.58
CA SER A 564 11.89 -23.24 -26.36
C SER A 564 10.66 -23.61 -27.20
N LEU A 565 9.52 -22.96 -26.97
CA LEU A 565 8.24 -23.19 -27.63
C LEU A 565 7.97 -22.22 -28.80
N SER A 566 8.81 -21.19 -28.98
CA SER A 566 8.61 -20.15 -30.01
C SER A 566 9.93 -19.63 -30.55
N ASP A 567 9.93 -19.30 -31.86
CA ASP A 567 11.04 -18.58 -32.51
C ASP A 567 10.99 -17.07 -32.23
N LYS A 568 9.87 -16.54 -31.71
CA LYS A 568 9.74 -15.14 -31.32
C LYS A 568 10.42 -14.89 -29.98
N PRO A 569 10.89 -13.66 -29.70
CA PRO A 569 11.44 -13.33 -28.40
C PRO A 569 10.41 -13.51 -27.29
N VAL A 570 10.80 -14.19 -26.20
CA VAL A 570 10.04 -14.27 -24.95
C VAL A 570 10.71 -13.41 -23.91
N LYS A 571 9.95 -12.54 -23.23
CA LYS A 571 10.48 -11.70 -22.16
C LYS A 571 10.76 -12.54 -20.89
N GLY A 572 11.94 -12.34 -20.30
CA GLY A 572 12.21 -12.68 -18.92
C GLY A 572 11.51 -11.65 -18.02
N MET A 573 10.78 -12.11 -17.00
CA MET A 573 9.94 -11.25 -16.16
C MET A 573 10.43 -11.22 -14.73
N LEU A 574 10.74 -10.03 -14.21
CA LEU A 574 11.23 -9.82 -12.85
C LEU A 574 10.46 -8.68 -12.16
N THR A 575 10.42 -8.74 -10.84
CA THR A 575 10.00 -7.60 -10.01
C THR A 575 11.24 -6.85 -9.57
N GLY A 576 11.20 -5.54 -9.65
CA GLY A 576 12.33 -4.69 -9.34
C GLY A 576 12.57 -4.51 -7.82
N PRO A 577 13.78 -4.04 -7.44
CA PRO A 577 14.19 -3.96 -6.05
C PRO A 577 13.32 -3.03 -5.21
N VAL A 578 12.87 -1.89 -5.76
CA VAL A 578 12.03 -0.94 -5.01
C VAL A 578 10.67 -1.58 -4.69
N THR A 579 10.06 -2.25 -5.66
CA THR A 579 8.77 -2.92 -5.47
C THR A 579 8.86 -4.08 -4.49
N ILE A 580 9.95 -4.86 -4.52
CA ILE A 580 10.19 -5.93 -3.54
C ILE A 580 10.25 -5.35 -2.12
N LEU A 581 10.93 -4.21 -1.93
CA LEU A 581 10.98 -3.54 -0.62
C LEU A 581 9.63 -2.95 -0.24
N ALA A 582 8.94 -2.29 -1.19
CA ALA A 582 7.67 -1.59 -0.93
C ALA A 582 6.57 -2.51 -0.39
N TRP A 583 6.53 -3.74 -0.89
CA TRP A 583 5.48 -4.71 -0.54
C TRP A 583 5.97 -5.80 0.41
N SER A 584 7.06 -5.52 1.13
CA SER A 584 7.61 -6.33 2.22
C SER A 584 7.69 -5.53 3.53
N PHE A 585 7.75 -6.23 4.64
CA PHE A 585 8.19 -5.64 5.90
C PHE A 585 9.71 -5.64 5.91
N VAL A 586 10.29 -4.45 5.72
CA VAL A 586 11.73 -4.30 5.54
C VAL A 586 12.43 -4.13 6.89
N ARG A 587 13.60 -4.75 7.03
CA ARG A 587 14.50 -4.56 8.18
C ARG A 587 14.84 -3.08 8.38
N ASP A 588 15.05 -2.68 9.62
CA ASP A 588 15.36 -1.30 10.05
C ASP A 588 16.71 -1.17 10.76
N ASP A 589 17.49 -2.26 10.80
CA ASP A 589 18.82 -2.29 11.42
C ASP A 589 19.96 -1.85 10.47
N GLN A 590 19.62 -1.50 9.24
CA GLN A 590 20.53 -0.89 8.26
C GLN A 590 19.76 0.09 7.33
N PRO A 591 20.45 1.05 6.68
CA PRO A 591 19.81 1.95 5.72
C PRO A 591 19.12 1.21 4.59
N ARG A 592 17.94 1.69 4.16
CA ARG A 592 17.18 1.08 3.04
C ARG A 592 17.99 0.97 1.76
N ARG A 593 18.86 1.93 1.47
CA ARG A 593 19.76 1.91 0.32
C ARG A 593 20.65 0.65 0.31
N GLU A 594 21.20 0.26 1.46
CA GLU A 594 22.04 -0.94 1.56
C GLU A 594 21.22 -2.21 1.32
N THR A 595 20.03 -2.28 1.88
CA THR A 595 19.10 -3.39 1.64
C THR A 595 18.68 -3.45 0.18
N ALA A 596 18.39 -2.31 -0.45
CA ALA A 596 18.04 -2.21 -1.87
C ALA A 596 19.18 -2.70 -2.77
N ASN A 597 20.43 -2.35 -2.44
CA ASN A 597 21.61 -2.82 -3.17
C ASN A 597 21.78 -4.35 -3.09
N GLN A 598 21.52 -4.95 -1.92
CA GLN A 598 21.57 -6.42 -1.80
C GLN A 598 20.51 -7.10 -2.66
N VAL A 599 19.25 -6.61 -2.65
CA VAL A 599 18.18 -7.10 -3.50
C VAL A 599 18.53 -6.91 -4.98
N ALA A 600 19.05 -5.73 -5.36
CA ALA A 600 19.46 -5.42 -6.72
C ALA A 600 20.56 -6.37 -7.24
N LEU A 601 21.55 -6.68 -6.40
CA LEU A 601 22.62 -7.62 -6.74
C LEU A 601 22.11 -9.06 -6.91
N ALA A 602 21.14 -9.49 -6.09
CA ALA A 602 20.49 -10.79 -6.26
C ALA A 602 19.68 -10.88 -7.56
N LEU A 603 19.02 -9.77 -7.95
CA LEU A 603 18.32 -9.67 -9.23
C LEU A 603 19.30 -9.58 -10.41
N ALA A 604 20.43 -8.88 -10.27
CA ALA A 604 21.47 -8.84 -11.28
C ALA A 604 22.01 -10.25 -11.61
N ASP A 605 22.16 -11.11 -10.60
CA ASP A 605 22.53 -12.50 -10.81
C ASP A 605 21.47 -13.28 -11.61
N GLU A 606 20.18 -13.03 -11.33
CA GLU A 606 19.08 -13.68 -12.07
C GLU A 606 19.02 -13.18 -13.52
N ILE A 607 19.22 -11.87 -13.73
CA ILE A 607 19.26 -11.24 -15.05
C ILE A 607 20.43 -11.80 -15.88
N ALA A 608 21.61 -11.94 -15.28
CA ALA A 608 22.77 -12.54 -15.94
C ALA A 608 22.51 -13.99 -16.38
N ASP A 609 21.86 -14.79 -15.53
CA ASP A 609 21.52 -16.17 -15.86
C ASP A 609 20.41 -16.25 -16.94
N LEU A 610 19.44 -15.32 -16.95
CA LEU A 610 18.47 -15.18 -18.06
C LEU A 610 19.16 -14.87 -19.38
N GLU A 611 20.10 -13.91 -19.38
CA GLU A 611 20.88 -13.55 -20.55
C GLU A 611 21.74 -14.73 -21.04
N GLU A 612 22.40 -15.47 -20.13
CA GLU A 612 23.19 -16.66 -20.45
C GLU A 612 22.32 -17.77 -21.04
N ALA A 613 21.07 -17.89 -20.58
CA ALA A 613 20.08 -18.80 -21.15
C ALA A 613 19.50 -18.36 -22.52
N GLY A 614 19.94 -17.21 -23.06
CA GLY A 614 19.56 -16.73 -24.37
C GLY A 614 18.32 -15.81 -24.38
N ILE A 615 17.83 -15.39 -23.23
CA ILE A 615 16.72 -14.43 -23.14
C ILE A 615 17.24 -13.05 -23.52
N ARG A 616 16.68 -12.46 -24.58
CA ARG A 616 17.17 -11.22 -25.19
C ARG A 616 16.40 -9.96 -24.76
N ILE A 617 15.22 -10.13 -24.15
CA ILE A 617 14.39 -9.05 -23.61
C ILE A 617 14.07 -9.40 -22.17
N ILE A 618 14.42 -8.53 -21.25
CA ILE A 618 14.20 -8.75 -19.80
C ILE A 618 13.44 -7.55 -19.26
N GLN A 619 12.29 -7.81 -18.65
CA GLN A 619 11.46 -6.78 -18.02
C GLN A 619 11.60 -6.85 -16.51
N VAL A 620 11.89 -5.68 -15.92
CA VAL A 620 12.02 -5.50 -14.46
C VAL A 620 11.01 -4.45 -14.05
N ASP A 621 9.94 -4.86 -13.37
CA ASP A 621 8.79 -4.03 -13.09
C ASP A 621 8.94 -3.26 -11.77
N GLU A 622 8.72 -1.94 -11.82
CA GLU A 622 8.77 -1.05 -10.65
C GLU A 622 7.45 -0.28 -10.42
N PRO A 623 6.30 -0.99 -10.29
CA PRO A 623 5.03 -0.32 -10.05
C PRO A 623 5.01 0.51 -8.77
N ALA A 624 5.84 0.16 -7.78
CA ALA A 624 5.86 0.83 -6.49
C ALA A 624 6.86 2.00 -6.40
N LEU A 625 7.56 2.38 -7.48
CA LEU A 625 8.52 3.48 -7.45
C LEU A 625 7.89 4.78 -6.92
N ARG A 626 6.72 5.16 -7.42
CA ARG A 626 5.98 6.32 -6.93
C ARG A 626 5.30 6.04 -5.59
N GLU A 627 4.89 4.82 -5.36
CA GLU A 627 4.12 4.44 -4.17
C GLU A 627 4.83 4.68 -2.84
N LEU A 628 6.15 4.59 -2.80
CA LEU A 628 6.98 4.86 -1.62
C LEU A 628 7.53 6.28 -1.57
N LEU A 629 7.12 7.15 -2.50
CA LEU A 629 7.59 8.54 -2.49
C LEU A 629 7.28 9.18 -1.13
N PRO A 630 8.28 9.74 -0.42
CA PRO A 630 8.06 10.36 0.87
C PRO A 630 7.01 11.48 0.83
N LEU A 631 6.24 11.60 1.90
CA LEU A 631 5.19 12.61 2.04
C LEU A 631 5.76 14.03 2.10
N ARG A 632 7.02 14.15 2.50
CA ARG A 632 7.75 15.43 2.59
C ARG A 632 8.68 15.59 1.38
N ARG A 633 8.56 16.73 0.69
CA ARG A 633 9.29 17.01 -0.55
C ARG A 633 10.81 17.04 -0.37
N ASP A 634 11.27 17.50 0.80
CA ASP A 634 12.70 17.55 1.12
C ASP A 634 13.34 16.17 1.32
N GLU A 635 12.53 15.12 1.54
CA GLU A 635 12.98 13.73 1.68
C GLU A 635 12.97 12.96 0.33
N GLN A 636 12.22 13.47 -0.66
CA GLN A 636 12.03 12.79 -1.95
C GLN A 636 13.34 12.63 -2.75
N PRO A 637 14.26 13.61 -2.82
CA PRO A 637 15.47 13.45 -3.60
C PRO A 637 16.35 12.28 -3.13
N GLN A 638 16.46 12.07 -1.83
CA GLN A 638 17.23 10.95 -1.29
C GLN A 638 16.58 9.60 -1.61
N TYR A 639 15.25 9.54 -1.52
CA TYR A 639 14.48 8.35 -1.89
C TYR A 639 14.67 8.00 -3.37
N LEU A 640 14.49 8.99 -4.26
CA LEU A 640 14.59 8.80 -5.71
C LEU A 640 16.01 8.40 -6.13
N ASP A 641 17.04 8.97 -5.48
CA ASP A 641 18.44 8.61 -5.76
C ASP A 641 18.70 7.12 -5.54
N TRP A 642 18.42 6.60 -4.35
CA TRP A 642 18.69 5.19 -4.09
C TRP A 642 17.73 4.24 -4.84
N SER A 643 16.50 4.66 -5.10
CA SER A 643 15.52 3.86 -5.83
C SER A 643 15.93 3.67 -7.29
N VAL A 644 16.29 4.76 -7.98
CA VAL A 644 16.79 4.72 -9.36
C VAL A 644 18.09 3.91 -9.44
N ASN A 645 19.02 4.16 -8.53
CA ASN A 645 20.30 3.46 -8.51
C ASN A 645 20.14 1.96 -8.25
N SER A 646 19.20 1.53 -7.40
CA SER A 646 18.97 0.09 -7.18
C SER A 646 18.43 -0.62 -8.43
N PHE A 647 17.55 0.02 -9.20
CA PHE A 647 17.11 -0.51 -10.50
C PHE A 647 18.28 -0.60 -11.48
N ARG A 648 19.07 0.47 -11.59
CA ARG A 648 20.26 0.50 -12.46
C ARG A 648 21.27 -0.56 -12.07
N LEU A 649 21.55 -0.75 -10.78
CA LEU A 649 22.44 -1.81 -10.28
C LEU A 649 21.96 -3.21 -10.71
N ALA A 650 20.65 -3.46 -10.66
CA ALA A 650 20.10 -4.72 -11.10
C ALA A 650 20.24 -4.97 -12.60
N THR A 651 20.21 -3.90 -13.43
CA THR A 651 20.04 -4.01 -14.89
C THR A 651 21.26 -3.58 -15.72
N SER A 652 22.28 -2.95 -15.11
CA SER A 652 23.41 -2.40 -15.86
C SER A 652 24.39 -3.46 -16.37
N GLY A 653 24.45 -4.62 -15.74
CA GLY A 653 25.43 -5.66 -16.07
C GLY A 653 25.15 -6.46 -17.35
N VAL A 654 24.05 -6.20 -18.06
CA VAL A 654 23.70 -6.91 -19.30
C VAL A 654 24.49 -6.41 -20.51
N LYS A 655 24.60 -7.24 -21.54
CA LYS A 655 25.14 -6.84 -22.84
C LYS A 655 24.28 -5.77 -23.50
N ASP A 656 24.88 -4.91 -24.33
CA ASP A 656 24.15 -3.89 -25.08
C ASP A 656 23.06 -4.48 -25.99
N SER A 657 23.25 -5.72 -26.45
CA SER A 657 22.29 -6.45 -27.27
C SER A 657 21.07 -7.01 -26.48
N THR A 658 21.09 -6.96 -25.14
CA THR A 658 19.95 -7.35 -24.29
C THR A 658 19.11 -6.12 -23.98
N GLN A 659 17.82 -6.18 -24.32
CA GLN A 659 16.87 -5.08 -24.12
C GLN A 659 16.24 -5.16 -22.75
N ILE A 660 16.33 -4.08 -21.98
CA ILE A 660 15.72 -3.95 -20.65
C ILE A 660 14.41 -3.17 -20.76
N HIS A 661 13.34 -3.80 -20.35
CA HIS A 661 12.03 -3.18 -20.18
C HIS A 661 11.74 -2.89 -18.71
N THR A 662 10.87 -1.91 -18.48
CA THR A 662 10.23 -1.70 -17.17
C THR A 662 8.76 -1.39 -17.35
N HIS A 663 7.97 -1.65 -16.31
CA HIS A 663 6.57 -1.29 -16.26
C HIS A 663 6.28 -0.51 -14.97
N LEU A 664 5.52 0.56 -15.14
CA LEU A 664 5.09 1.45 -14.05
C LEU A 664 3.57 1.58 -14.10
N CYS A 665 2.92 1.21 -13.00
CA CYS A 665 1.48 1.41 -12.83
C CYS A 665 1.21 2.84 -12.31
N TYR A 666 -0.01 3.35 -12.58
CA TYR A 666 -0.59 4.61 -12.12
C TYR A 666 -0.23 5.90 -12.87
N SER A 667 -1.27 6.75 -12.99
CA SER A 667 -1.37 7.89 -13.91
C SER A 667 -0.73 9.21 -13.46
N GLU A 668 -0.17 9.32 -12.25
CA GLU A 668 0.48 10.56 -11.80
C GLU A 668 1.98 10.54 -12.11
N PHE A 669 2.28 10.40 -13.38
CA PHE A 669 3.60 10.22 -13.96
C PHE A 669 4.48 11.46 -13.83
N ASN A 670 3.84 12.65 -13.84
CA ASN A 670 4.55 13.93 -13.98
C ASN A 670 5.45 14.27 -12.79
N GLU A 671 5.11 13.81 -11.59
CA GLU A 671 5.90 14.10 -10.38
C GLU A 671 7.29 13.45 -10.38
N ILE A 672 7.47 12.31 -11.11
CA ILE A 672 8.70 11.52 -11.08
C ILE A 672 9.24 11.19 -12.49
N ILE A 673 8.81 11.90 -13.54
CA ILE A 673 9.17 11.60 -14.94
C ILE A 673 10.69 11.60 -15.15
N ASP A 674 11.40 12.53 -14.53
CA ASP A 674 12.87 12.60 -14.62
C ASP A 674 13.52 11.36 -13.98
N SER A 675 12.97 10.87 -12.87
CA SER A 675 13.46 9.66 -12.22
C SER A 675 13.15 8.40 -13.05
N ILE A 676 12.00 8.37 -13.73
CA ILE A 676 11.65 7.28 -14.65
C ILE A 676 12.62 7.24 -15.82
N ASN A 677 12.93 8.39 -16.41
CA ASN A 677 13.95 8.48 -17.46
C ASN A 677 15.34 8.07 -16.95
N ALA A 678 15.64 8.42 -15.70
CA ALA A 678 16.91 8.07 -15.04
C ALA A 678 17.05 6.57 -14.73
N LEU A 679 15.98 5.76 -14.73
CA LEU A 679 16.08 4.28 -14.68
C LEU A 679 16.92 3.73 -15.83
N ASN A 680 17.00 4.45 -16.94
CA ASN A 680 17.79 4.10 -18.12
C ASN A 680 17.39 2.75 -18.75
N ALA A 681 16.10 2.38 -18.65
CA ALA A 681 15.52 1.25 -19.37
C ALA A 681 15.50 1.52 -20.89
N ASP A 682 15.50 0.46 -21.71
CA ASP A 682 15.38 0.60 -23.17
C ASP A 682 13.93 0.88 -23.58
N VAL A 683 12.95 0.30 -22.85
CA VAL A 683 11.51 0.50 -23.05
C VAL A 683 10.81 0.65 -21.71
N THR A 684 9.95 1.66 -21.61
CA THR A 684 9.09 1.89 -20.43
C THR A 684 7.62 1.75 -20.82
N SER A 685 6.90 0.83 -20.21
CA SER A 685 5.43 0.70 -20.36
C SER A 685 4.69 1.37 -19.21
N ILE A 686 3.58 2.02 -19.56
CA ILE A 686 2.77 2.84 -18.63
C ILE A 686 1.28 2.65 -18.88
N GLU A 687 0.46 2.88 -17.87
CA GLU A 687 -1.01 2.95 -18.02
C GLU A 687 -1.40 4.26 -18.71
N ALA A 688 -2.13 4.18 -19.81
CA ALA A 688 -2.52 5.34 -20.62
C ALA A 688 -3.94 5.27 -21.22
N ALA A 689 -4.59 4.10 -21.15
CA ALA A 689 -5.90 3.90 -21.78
C ALA A 689 -6.99 4.78 -21.15
N ARG A 690 -7.01 4.91 -19.82
CA ARG A 690 -8.00 5.73 -19.10
C ARG A 690 -7.88 7.23 -19.36
N SER A 691 -6.65 7.74 -19.46
CA SER A 691 -6.37 9.15 -19.76
C SER A 691 -6.46 9.46 -21.24
N HIS A 692 -6.89 8.50 -22.09
CA HIS A 692 -6.92 8.66 -23.55
C HIS A 692 -5.61 9.21 -24.12
N MET A 693 -4.47 8.78 -23.58
CA MET A 693 -3.12 9.22 -23.95
C MET A 693 -2.75 10.67 -23.54
N GLU A 694 -3.59 11.37 -22.77
CA GLU A 694 -3.32 12.76 -22.37
C GLU A 694 -1.99 12.91 -21.62
N LEU A 695 -1.62 11.90 -20.81
CA LEU A 695 -0.36 11.89 -20.07
C LEU A 695 0.89 11.97 -20.99
N LEU A 696 0.77 11.62 -22.26
CA LEU A 696 1.89 11.70 -23.22
C LEU A 696 2.27 13.15 -23.56
N ALA A 697 1.35 14.09 -23.35
CA ALA A 697 1.63 15.52 -23.55
C ALA A 697 2.68 16.06 -22.57
N ASP A 698 2.82 15.42 -21.41
CA ASP A 698 3.72 15.85 -20.35
C ASP A 698 5.10 15.18 -20.42
N ILE A 699 5.31 14.26 -21.37
CA ILE A 699 6.60 13.58 -21.54
C ILE A 699 7.62 14.57 -22.10
N PRO A 700 8.75 14.82 -21.41
CA PRO A 700 9.73 15.79 -21.86
C PRO A 700 10.50 15.27 -23.09
N GLU A 701 10.99 16.17 -23.94
CA GLU A 701 11.84 15.84 -25.10
C GLU A 701 13.14 15.10 -24.69
N THR A 702 13.53 15.21 -23.43
CA THR A 702 14.70 14.51 -22.87
C THR A 702 14.42 13.02 -22.59
N PHE A 703 13.18 12.58 -22.69
CA PHE A 703 12.82 11.16 -22.53
C PHE A 703 13.26 10.37 -23.76
N VAL A 704 14.26 9.51 -23.59
CA VAL A 704 14.94 8.84 -24.71
C VAL A 704 14.57 7.38 -24.89
N SER A 705 13.95 6.74 -23.88
CA SER A 705 13.54 5.34 -23.93
C SER A 705 12.37 5.12 -24.90
N GLY A 706 12.23 3.91 -25.41
CA GLY A 706 11.00 3.49 -26.08
C GLY A 706 9.83 3.54 -25.09
N LEU A 707 8.62 3.79 -25.60
CA LEU A 707 7.43 3.91 -24.75
C LEU A 707 6.32 2.94 -25.19
N GLY A 708 5.78 2.19 -24.22
CA GLY A 708 4.61 1.34 -24.35
C GLY A 708 3.40 1.90 -23.59
N PRO A 709 2.69 2.91 -24.15
CA PRO A 709 1.46 3.37 -23.52
C PRO A 709 0.38 2.30 -23.67
N GLY A 710 -0.27 1.95 -22.57
CA GLY A 710 -1.35 0.96 -22.57
C GLY A 710 -2.53 1.41 -23.44
N VAL A 711 -3.03 0.50 -24.27
CA VAL A 711 -4.17 0.76 -25.17
C VAL A 711 -5.43 -0.02 -24.78
N TRP A 712 -5.39 -0.70 -23.64
CA TRP A 712 -6.49 -1.46 -23.07
C TRP A 712 -6.50 -1.35 -21.57
N ASP A 713 -7.55 -0.71 -21.01
CA ASP A 713 -7.80 -0.67 -19.57
C ASP A 713 -8.21 -2.06 -19.07
N ILE A 714 -7.30 -2.75 -18.41
CA ILE A 714 -7.51 -4.10 -17.87
C ILE A 714 -8.35 -4.09 -16.57
N HIS A 715 -8.63 -2.94 -15.99
CA HIS A 715 -9.45 -2.85 -14.77
C HIS A 715 -10.95 -2.93 -15.08
N SER A 716 -11.32 -2.70 -16.34
CA SER A 716 -12.68 -2.91 -16.83
C SER A 716 -12.84 -4.30 -17.46
N PRO A 717 -13.94 -5.04 -17.19
CA PRO A 717 -14.22 -6.30 -17.86
C PRO A 717 -14.65 -6.11 -19.33
N ARG A 718 -14.80 -4.88 -19.79
CA ARG A 718 -15.20 -4.55 -21.16
C ARG A 718 -14.08 -4.88 -22.15
N VAL A 719 -14.43 -5.55 -23.23
CA VAL A 719 -13.53 -5.74 -24.38
C VAL A 719 -13.52 -4.46 -25.21
N PRO A 720 -12.37 -3.77 -25.39
CA PRO A 720 -12.29 -2.59 -26.25
C PRO A 720 -12.50 -2.98 -27.72
N SER A 721 -13.11 -2.12 -28.53
CA SER A 721 -13.22 -2.35 -29.95
C SER A 721 -11.88 -2.10 -30.65
N GLN A 722 -11.72 -2.62 -31.88
CA GLN A 722 -10.54 -2.36 -32.70
C GLN A 722 -10.40 -0.86 -32.99
N GLU A 723 -11.50 -0.17 -33.29
CA GLU A 723 -11.54 1.26 -33.61
C GLU A 723 -11.12 2.14 -32.41
N GLU A 724 -11.52 1.74 -31.19
CA GLU A 724 -11.06 2.43 -29.97
C GLU A 724 -9.54 2.34 -29.84
N ILE A 725 -8.97 1.14 -30.00
CA ILE A 725 -7.52 0.94 -29.92
C ILE A 725 -6.80 1.69 -31.03
N GLU A 726 -7.32 1.68 -32.28
CA GLU A 726 -6.76 2.48 -33.38
C GLU A 726 -6.76 3.98 -33.07
N SER A 727 -7.81 4.47 -32.41
CA SER A 727 -7.90 5.87 -32.00
C SER A 727 -6.82 6.23 -30.99
N LEU A 728 -6.62 5.38 -29.97
CA LEU A 728 -5.59 5.55 -28.95
C LEU A 728 -4.17 5.50 -29.57
N LEU A 729 -3.91 4.56 -30.49
CA LEU A 729 -2.63 4.47 -31.20
C LEU A 729 -2.37 5.70 -32.06
N LYS A 730 -3.36 6.22 -32.78
CA LYS A 730 -3.24 7.45 -33.55
C LYS A 730 -2.95 8.65 -32.67
N ALA A 731 -3.60 8.75 -31.51
CA ALA A 731 -3.29 9.78 -30.52
C ALA A 731 -1.84 9.66 -30.04
N ALA A 732 -1.40 8.46 -29.64
CA ALA A 732 -0.03 8.24 -29.19
C ALA A 732 1.02 8.61 -30.25
N ILE A 733 0.81 8.23 -31.52
CA ILE A 733 1.67 8.60 -32.65
C ILE A 733 1.68 10.12 -32.89
N GLY A 734 0.55 10.79 -32.65
CA GLY A 734 0.38 12.23 -32.86
C GLY A 734 1.23 13.10 -31.93
N TYR A 735 1.63 12.59 -30.77
CA TYR A 735 2.52 13.33 -29.86
C TYR A 735 3.99 13.43 -30.37
N GLY A 736 4.40 12.61 -31.36
CA GLY A 736 5.56 12.86 -32.24
C GLY A 736 6.97 12.86 -31.65
N THR A 737 7.11 12.75 -30.33
CA THR A 737 8.39 12.84 -29.60
C THR A 737 9.02 11.48 -29.26
N ILE A 738 8.35 10.37 -29.59
CA ILE A 738 8.74 9.03 -29.16
C ILE A 738 9.33 8.25 -30.32
N ALA A 739 10.63 7.96 -30.24
CA ALA A 739 11.37 7.29 -31.30
C ALA A 739 10.92 5.84 -31.56
N ASP A 740 10.52 5.11 -30.46
CA ASP A 740 10.12 3.71 -30.51
C ASP A 740 8.86 3.50 -29.68
N LEU A 741 7.70 3.45 -30.34
CA LEU A 741 6.41 3.20 -29.69
C LEU A 741 6.11 1.69 -29.68
N TRP A 742 5.73 1.16 -28.52
CA TRP A 742 5.27 -0.21 -28.29
C TRP A 742 3.76 -0.26 -28.07
N VAL A 743 3.15 -1.43 -28.27
CA VAL A 743 1.70 -1.63 -28.11
C VAL A 743 1.46 -2.74 -27.10
N ASN A 744 0.84 -2.39 -25.99
CA ASN A 744 0.58 -3.30 -24.87
C ASN A 744 -0.73 -2.91 -24.14
N PRO A 745 -1.32 -3.81 -23.33
CA PRO A 745 -2.35 -3.44 -22.36
C PRO A 745 -1.78 -2.54 -21.24
N ASP A 746 -2.67 -1.90 -20.47
CA ASP A 746 -2.26 -1.02 -19.36
C ASP A 746 -1.44 -1.77 -18.29
N CYS A 747 -1.81 -3.02 -17.95
CA CYS A 747 -1.13 -3.79 -16.92
C CYS A 747 -1.25 -5.30 -17.19
N GLY A 748 -0.79 -6.14 -16.24
CA GLY A 748 -0.87 -7.59 -16.31
C GLY A 748 -2.31 -8.13 -16.29
N LEU A 749 -2.55 -9.26 -16.93
CA LEU A 749 -3.89 -9.81 -17.20
C LEU A 749 -4.38 -10.80 -16.11
N LYS A 750 -3.69 -10.90 -14.99
CA LYS A 750 -3.95 -11.86 -13.90
C LYS A 750 -5.40 -11.91 -13.41
N THR A 751 -6.08 -10.77 -13.40
CA THR A 751 -7.44 -10.61 -12.87
C THR A 751 -8.53 -10.81 -13.92
N ARG A 752 -8.17 -10.94 -15.18
CA ARG A 752 -9.08 -11.12 -16.32
C ARG A 752 -9.41 -12.60 -16.51
N ASP A 753 -10.43 -12.89 -17.35
CA ASP A 753 -10.64 -14.25 -17.85
C ASP A 753 -10.06 -14.44 -19.27
N TYR A 754 -9.97 -15.69 -19.73
CA TYR A 754 -9.38 -15.98 -21.02
C TYR A 754 -10.23 -15.55 -22.21
N GLU A 755 -11.57 -15.50 -22.10
CA GLU A 755 -12.41 -15.12 -23.22
C GLU A 755 -12.30 -13.64 -23.54
N GLU A 756 -12.41 -12.77 -22.54
CA GLU A 756 -12.18 -11.33 -22.71
C GLU A 756 -10.74 -11.02 -23.11
N THR A 757 -9.76 -11.74 -22.52
CA THR A 757 -8.34 -11.58 -22.87
C THR A 757 -8.05 -11.89 -24.33
N LYS A 758 -8.56 -13.00 -24.86
CA LYS A 758 -8.39 -13.39 -26.27
C LYS A 758 -8.96 -12.36 -27.23
N GLN A 759 -10.17 -11.87 -26.93
CA GLN A 759 -10.83 -10.87 -27.78
C GLN A 759 -10.09 -9.54 -27.75
N SER A 760 -9.73 -9.04 -26.57
CA SER A 760 -9.03 -7.76 -26.41
C SER A 760 -7.66 -7.78 -27.07
N LEU A 761 -6.87 -8.84 -26.86
CA LEU A 761 -5.56 -8.98 -27.51
C LEU A 761 -5.68 -9.15 -29.03
N ARG A 762 -6.73 -9.80 -29.55
CA ARG A 762 -6.98 -9.87 -30.99
C ARG A 762 -7.24 -8.48 -31.56
N HIS A 763 -8.12 -7.69 -30.93
CA HIS A 763 -8.39 -6.32 -31.37
C HIS A 763 -7.14 -5.45 -31.29
N LEU A 764 -6.31 -5.63 -30.25
CA LEU A 764 -5.02 -4.93 -30.10
C LEU A 764 -4.07 -5.24 -31.28
N VAL A 765 -3.91 -6.52 -31.63
CA VAL A 765 -3.03 -6.92 -32.74
C VAL A 765 -3.59 -6.48 -34.07
N ASP A 766 -4.91 -6.61 -34.32
CA ASP A 766 -5.53 -6.25 -35.58
C ASP A 766 -5.50 -4.72 -35.79
N ALA A 767 -5.78 -3.93 -34.75
CA ALA A 767 -5.62 -2.46 -34.75
C ALA A 767 -4.18 -2.07 -35.08
N THR A 768 -3.21 -2.72 -34.45
CA THR A 768 -1.78 -2.44 -34.69
C THR A 768 -1.38 -2.75 -36.13
N LYS A 769 -1.84 -3.88 -36.69
CA LYS A 769 -1.58 -4.21 -38.12
C LYS A 769 -2.18 -3.18 -39.06
N ALA A 770 -3.41 -2.73 -38.79
CA ALA A 770 -4.07 -1.69 -39.58
C ALA A 770 -3.27 -0.36 -39.57
N ILE A 771 -2.81 0.06 -38.39
CA ILE A 771 -1.97 1.25 -38.25
C ILE A 771 -0.63 1.08 -38.96
N ARG A 772 0.08 -0.06 -38.77
CA ARG A 772 1.37 -0.34 -39.46
C ARG A 772 1.22 -0.26 -40.96
N ALA A 773 0.12 -0.72 -41.55
CA ALA A 773 -0.13 -0.65 -42.98
C ALA A 773 -0.31 0.79 -43.49
N SER A 774 -0.59 1.75 -42.63
CA SER A 774 -0.74 3.17 -42.98
C SER A 774 0.52 4.03 -42.73
N LEU A 775 1.54 3.48 -42.02
CA LEU A 775 2.83 4.12 -41.76
C LEU A 775 3.83 3.83 -42.90
#